data_a97e735b92f6070cb5d1ddcfcffbad73
#
_entry.id   a97e735b92f6070cb5d1ddcfcffbad73
#
_cell.length_a   1.000
_cell.length_b   1.000
_cell.length_c   1.000
_cell.angle_alpha   90.00
_cell.angle_beta   90.00
_cell.angle_gamma   90.00
#
_symmetry.space_group_name_H-M   'P 1'
#
loop_
_entity.id
_entity.type
_entity.pdbx_description
1 polymer ?
#
loop_
_entity_poly.entity_id
_entity_poly.type
_entity_poly.pdbx_seq_one_letter_code
_entity_poly.pdbx_strand_id
1 'polypeptide(L)'
;MWHCTPRGTTEPSLPYFTSSCDTTLALKQKRPTDGANVAAKRRKVMESCDKGYSEAQEVPFTHILYNRKFCERFAPNHILNKINKVMSYAYPECEDGQTQEILLQQEMQAIKSPAFETTSPLGWQQVFTVLVAVLRRIIPNEVWGSSHNFCIMKRAVKKILMLGRHDKFYLGFLMKNIKTKDCRWATSLRSFSVITNLVAKVYLWIMTQIVFATLRGSFYITEHASCRNQLLYYRKCVWQKQHDYALSAMVNSGSLEKLSQEKAVTYSHLTAKKGSIPRIRFIPKMQNARPIVPLRKGGMPPSLLYQARIFLNELSKGCKKGSFKAKNAYELQNAWHMYTKKLMATKFTKPLYFVRADVQDAYGSILHSKLFELLKNCVDNLAPKLMLGQYALMLDTGKVSKKTVYILLDDKRQPTRSLVNGEERLVEIGSPIIVQPQKIFNAIKNLVSNQVITNGSLLLRVARGVPQGGTLSAALCEFYYASMCANHFSKYNIGTNMLLRAVDDFLFISQSRDEAKRVLEQTVCGVPDFNCHMNREKTFHNIDNQIVFRVPFCGVIVCLKSLQLLVHASGLANGYPRYSMRLNKFKAPGDFVKLRLQQVTLARLKPLVLDPSYTKCSGLIANVWRSGIMAGARLITLLHCVLSPRGPVNTKFVACMVIKVGYKVCRQVKSVFKRGNVNLTIPDEVILITYVGGVCTMMKWPSLPKWPSIHTNLKKFLKRMLVRVPSNMQMLLPTIPQTT
;
A
#
# COMPACT_ATOMS: atom_id res chain seq x y z
N MET A 1 8.57 3.06 -17.03
CA MET A 1 8.51 3.24 -18.49
C MET A 1 7.07 3.42 -18.92
N TRP A 2 6.80 4.58 -19.45
CA TRP A 2 5.53 4.93 -20.03
C TRP A 2 5.74 4.96 -21.54
N HIS A 3 5.69 3.80 -22.21
CA HIS A 3 5.60 3.78 -23.66
C HIS A 3 4.13 3.75 -24.06
N CYS A 4 3.78 4.58 -24.98
CA CYS A 4 2.53 4.47 -25.72
C CYS A 4 2.55 3.15 -26.50
N THR A 5 1.98 2.10 -25.91
CA THR A 5 1.54 0.94 -26.64
C THR A 5 0.09 0.70 -26.24
N PRO A 6 -0.77 0.30 -27.17
CA PRO A 6 -2.18 0.17 -26.89
C PRO A 6 -2.42 -1.02 -25.97
N ARG A 7 -3.21 -0.79 -24.91
CA ARG A 7 -3.90 -1.78 -24.09
C ARG A 7 -3.05 -2.84 -23.40
N GLY A 8 -2.73 -2.64 -22.13
CA GLY A 8 -2.56 -3.77 -21.26
C GLY A 8 -1.48 -3.79 -20.21
N THR A 9 -0.82 -2.71 -19.87
CA THR A 9 0.20 -2.68 -18.82
C THR A 9 -0.29 -1.96 -17.57
N THR A 10 -0.15 -2.59 -16.39
CA THR A 10 -0.35 -1.96 -15.09
C THR A 10 0.83 -1.06 -14.78
N GLU A 11 0.89 0.04 -15.43
CA GLU A 11 1.75 1.13 -15.04
C GLU A 11 1.20 1.78 -13.76
N PRO A 12 2.05 2.36 -12.89
CA PRO A 12 1.55 3.20 -11.81
C PRO A 12 0.73 4.30 -12.44
N SER A 13 -0.60 4.16 -12.35
CA SER A 13 -1.51 5.13 -12.91
C SER A 13 -1.35 6.45 -12.17
N LEU A 14 -1.12 7.51 -12.91
CA LEU A 14 -1.40 8.85 -12.43
C LEU A 14 -2.83 8.89 -11.85
N PRO A 15 -3.13 9.77 -10.91
CA PRO A 15 -4.49 9.94 -10.40
C PRO A 15 -5.48 9.97 -11.55
N TYR A 16 -6.46 9.10 -11.53
CA TYR A 16 -7.43 9.00 -12.61
C TYR A 16 -8.17 10.32 -12.78
N PHE A 17 -8.10 10.86 -13.98
CA PHE A 17 -8.90 11.98 -14.39
C PHE A 17 -10.23 11.42 -14.91
N THR A 18 -11.28 11.50 -14.13
CA THR A 18 -12.59 11.04 -14.57
C THR A 18 -13.36 12.21 -15.19
N SER A 19 -13.73 12.06 -16.44
CA SER A 19 -14.55 13.03 -17.20
C SER A 19 -16.04 12.95 -16.87
N SER A 20 -16.44 12.26 -15.80
CA SER A 20 -17.85 12.18 -15.45
C SER A 20 -18.37 13.56 -15.03
N CYS A 21 -18.84 14.31 -16.01
CA CYS A 21 -19.79 15.40 -15.82
C CYS A 21 -21.14 14.80 -15.40
N ASP A 22 -21.22 14.20 -14.21
CA ASP A 22 -22.49 13.91 -13.59
C ASP A 22 -23.04 15.22 -12.96
N THR A 23 -23.54 16.08 -13.80
CA THR A 23 -24.62 17.02 -13.45
C THR A 23 -25.93 16.24 -13.55
N THR A 24 -26.11 15.20 -12.76
CA THR A 24 -27.42 14.64 -12.51
C THR A 24 -28.01 15.39 -11.33
N LEU A 25 -28.89 16.31 -11.65
CA LEU A 25 -29.99 16.73 -10.79
C LEU A 25 -30.63 15.47 -10.20
N ALA A 26 -30.68 15.40 -8.89
CA ALA A 26 -31.27 14.31 -8.14
C ALA A 26 -32.78 14.22 -8.44
N LEU A 27 -33.16 13.41 -9.38
CA LEU A 27 -34.49 12.90 -9.50
C LEU A 27 -34.58 11.60 -8.69
N LYS A 28 -35.41 11.64 -7.67
CA LYS A 28 -35.83 10.46 -6.87
C LYS A 28 -36.29 9.34 -7.79
N GLN A 29 -35.54 8.25 -7.87
CA GLN A 29 -35.94 7.06 -8.59
C GLN A 29 -36.92 6.25 -7.74
N LYS A 30 -38.20 6.29 -8.12
CA LYS A 30 -39.11 5.15 -7.97
C LYS A 30 -38.73 4.12 -9.04
N ARG A 31 -38.64 2.86 -8.67
CA ARG A 31 -38.39 1.74 -9.59
C ARG A 31 -39.54 1.63 -10.61
N PRO A 32 -39.29 1.54 -11.90
CA PRO A 32 -40.23 0.98 -12.86
C PRO A 32 -39.71 -0.39 -13.37
N THR A 33 -40.58 -1.35 -13.27
CA THR A 33 -40.61 -2.56 -14.09
C THR A 33 -40.98 -2.11 -15.49
N ASP A 34 -40.04 -2.06 -16.43
CA ASP A 34 -40.23 -2.21 -17.89
C ASP A 34 -38.98 -1.68 -18.61
N GLY A 35 -38.12 -2.64 -19.02
CA GLY A 35 -36.79 -2.32 -19.58
C GLY A 35 -36.79 -1.85 -21.06
N ALA A 36 -37.92 -1.89 -21.79
CA ALA A 36 -37.96 -1.57 -23.21
C ALA A 36 -38.16 -0.05 -23.48
N ASN A 37 -38.89 0.66 -22.62
CA ASN A 37 -39.24 2.08 -22.84
C ASN A 37 -38.14 3.07 -22.41
N VAL A 38 -37.17 2.63 -21.61
CA VAL A 38 -36.09 3.48 -21.10
C VAL A 38 -34.96 3.61 -22.14
N ALA A 39 -34.73 2.59 -22.95
CA ALA A 39 -33.74 2.63 -24.02
C ALA A 39 -34.16 3.58 -25.17
N ALA A 40 -35.44 3.59 -25.51
CA ALA A 40 -36.00 4.47 -26.53
C ALA A 40 -35.99 5.96 -26.06
N LYS A 41 -36.31 6.23 -24.80
CA LYS A 41 -36.20 7.61 -24.21
C LYS A 41 -34.76 8.09 -24.09
N ARG A 42 -33.81 7.21 -23.77
CA ARG A 42 -32.38 7.58 -23.77
C ARG A 42 -31.84 7.85 -25.15
N ARG A 43 -32.23 7.10 -26.18
CA ARG A 43 -31.89 7.39 -27.60
C ARG A 43 -32.46 8.74 -28.03
N LYS A 44 -33.74 9.02 -27.80
CA LYS A 44 -34.36 10.31 -28.15
C LYS A 44 -33.71 11.51 -27.45
N VAL A 45 -33.27 11.37 -26.17
CA VAL A 45 -32.54 12.45 -25.48
C VAL A 45 -31.12 12.60 -25.99
N MET A 46 -30.43 11.52 -26.40
CA MET A 46 -29.13 11.62 -27.07
C MET A 46 -29.26 12.19 -28.49
N GLU A 47 -30.24 11.79 -29.25
CA GLU A 47 -30.50 12.34 -30.60
C GLU A 47 -30.98 13.80 -30.58
N SER A 48 -31.69 14.25 -29.54
CA SER A 48 -32.02 15.67 -29.36
C SER A 48 -30.84 16.52 -28.88
N CYS A 49 -29.88 15.92 -28.16
CA CYS A 49 -28.61 16.59 -27.84
C CYS A 49 -27.69 16.70 -29.07
N ASP A 50 -27.68 15.68 -29.94
CA ASP A 50 -26.87 15.72 -31.17
C ASP A 50 -27.44 16.67 -32.24
N LYS A 51 -28.77 16.81 -32.33
CA LYS A 51 -29.39 17.75 -33.28
C LYS A 51 -29.21 19.23 -32.94
N GLY A 52 -28.94 19.56 -31.66
CA GLY A 52 -28.55 20.92 -31.24
C GLY A 52 -27.10 21.30 -31.52
N TYR A 53 -26.25 20.34 -31.90
CA TYR A 53 -24.84 20.55 -32.18
C TYR A 53 -24.52 20.76 -33.67
N SER A 54 -25.47 20.51 -34.58
CA SER A 54 -25.21 20.56 -36.03
C SER A 54 -25.24 21.94 -36.64
N GLU A 55 -25.67 22.99 -35.92
CA GLU A 55 -25.73 24.36 -36.43
C GLU A 55 -24.73 25.35 -35.80
N ALA A 56 -24.06 24.95 -34.70
CA ALA A 56 -22.89 25.70 -34.26
C ALA A 56 -21.70 25.27 -35.13
N GLN A 57 -21.23 26.18 -36.02
CA GLN A 57 -19.99 25.97 -36.78
C GLN A 57 -18.97 25.33 -35.84
N GLU A 58 -18.61 24.05 -36.07
CA GLU A 58 -17.49 23.39 -35.41
C GLU A 58 -16.24 24.14 -35.74
N VAL A 59 -15.92 25.13 -34.95
CA VAL A 59 -14.59 25.76 -35.02
C VAL A 59 -13.63 24.68 -34.51
N PRO A 60 -12.75 24.11 -35.35
CA PRO A 60 -11.84 23.09 -34.92
C PRO A 60 -11.10 23.56 -33.67
N PHE A 61 -11.02 22.71 -32.66
CA PHE A 61 -10.41 23.02 -31.36
C PHE A 61 -9.00 23.65 -31.51
N THR A 62 -8.29 23.20 -32.55
CA THR A 62 -6.99 23.77 -33.00
C THR A 62 -7.07 25.24 -33.41
N HIS A 63 -8.19 25.74 -33.92
CA HIS A 63 -8.39 27.13 -34.25
C HIS A 63 -8.65 28.03 -33.05
N ILE A 64 -9.21 27.46 -31.98
CA ILE A 64 -9.43 28.15 -30.69
C ILE A 64 -8.10 28.35 -29.94
N LEU A 65 -7.25 27.32 -29.95
CA LEU A 65 -5.95 27.35 -29.27
C LEU A 65 -4.86 28.09 -30.02
N TYR A 66 -4.92 28.02 -31.37
CA TYR A 66 -3.88 28.53 -32.22
C TYR A 66 -4.52 29.16 -33.43
N ASN A 67 -4.40 30.48 -33.59
CA ASN A 67 -4.83 31.18 -34.76
C ASN A 67 -4.31 30.43 -36.02
N ARG A 68 -5.03 30.40 -37.14
CA ARG A 68 -4.78 29.62 -38.38
C ARG A 68 -3.31 29.45 -38.79
N LYS A 69 -2.48 30.49 -38.51
CA LYS A 69 -1.02 30.49 -38.76
C LYS A 69 -0.20 29.55 -37.84
N PHE A 70 -0.79 28.99 -36.78
CA PHE A 70 -0.08 28.15 -35.83
C PHE A 70 -0.28 26.64 -36.07
N CYS A 71 -1.32 26.22 -36.78
CA CYS A 71 -1.62 24.79 -37.02
C CYS A 71 -0.54 24.08 -37.81
N GLU A 72 0.16 24.76 -38.72
CA GLU A 72 1.25 24.19 -39.52
C GLU A 72 2.56 23.99 -38.74
N ARG A 73 2.71 24.63 -37.58
CA ARG A 73 3.91 24.52 -36.72
C ARG A 73 3.79 23.50 -35.57
N PHE A 74 2.70 22.79 -35.51
CA PHE A 74 2.47 21.78 -34.46
C PHE A 74 2.86 20.36 -34.90
N ALA A 75 4.07 20.22 -35.45
CA ALA A 75 4.71 18.92 -35.47
C ALA A 75 4.99 18.49 -34.02
N PRO A 76 4.76 17.21 -33.63
CA PRO A 76 5.07 16.67 -32.29
C PRO A 76 6.49 17.05 -31.82
N ASN A 77 7.45 17.10 -32.74
CA ASN A 77 8.83 17.50 -32.49
C ASN A 77 8.98 18.98 -32.03
N HIS A 78 8.12 19.87 -32.48
CA HIS A 78 8.19 21.28 -32.06
C HIS A 78 7.73 21.48 -30.61
N ILE A 79 6.72 20.72 -30.17
CA ILE A 79 6.28 20.69 -28.76
C ILE A 79 7.39 20.09 -27.91
N LEU A 80 7.98 18.99 -28.37
CA LEU A 80 9.07 18.32 -27.69
C LEU A 80 10.28 19.24 -27.51
N ASN A 81 10.68 19.94 -28.58
CA ASN A 81 11.78 20.93 -28.55
C ASN A 81 11.48 22.09 -27.59
N LYS A 82 10.24 22.61 -27.56
CA LYS A 82 9.85 23.61 -26.56
C LYS A 82 9.85 23.08 -25.15
N ILE A 83 9.41 21.84 -24.94
CA ILE A 83 9.46 21.20 -23.64
C ILE A 83 10.91 20.99 -23.19
N ASN A 84 11.78 20.53 -24.11
CA ASN A 84 13.20 20.36 -23.83
C ASN A 84 13.87 21.70 -23.48
N LYS A 85 13.58 22.74 -24.24
CA LYS A 85 14.09 24.10 -23.96
C LYS A 85 13.62 24.66 -22.62
N VAL A 86 12.40 24.34 -22.17
CA VAL A 86 11.88 24.67 -20.82
C VAL A 86 12.55 23.83 -19.76
N MET A 87 12.83 22.56 -20.07
CA MET A 87 13.52 21.66 -19.15
C MET A 87 14.96 22.11 -18.92
N SER A 88 15.69 22.55 -19.93
CA SER A 88 17.03 23.08 -19.79
C SER A 88 17.07 24.35 -18.92
N TYR A 89 16.10 25.26 -19.07
CA TYR A 89 16.01 26.43 -18.17
C TYR A 89 15.66 26.09 -16.73
N ALA A 90 14.87 25.04 -16.52
CA ALA A 90 14.51 24.60 -15.17
C ALA A 90 15.64 23.78 -14.52
N TYR A 91 16.52 23.22 -15.33
CA TYR A 91 17.66 22.39 -14.98
C TYR A 91 18.86 22.76 -15.86
N PRO A 92 19.54 23.90 -15.59
CA PRO A 92 20.63 24.42 -16.45
C PRO A 92 21.80 23.45 -16.62
N GLU A 93 21.94 22.46 -15.72
CA GLU A 93 22.95 21.41 -15.78
C GLU A 93 22.79 20.43 -16.97
N CYS A 94 21.78 20.62 -17.84
CA CYS A 94 21.48 19.71 -18.95
C CYS A 94 21.73 20.34 -20.36
N GLU A 95 22.31 21.52 -20.46
CA GLU A 95 22.38 22.23 -21.76
C GLU A 95 23.64 21.96 -22.60
N ASP A 96 24.75 21.63 -21.99
CA ASP A 96 26.00 21.37 -22.72
C ASP A 96 26.35 19.90 -22.72
N GLY A 97 26.53 19.31 -23.92
CA GLY A 97 27.04 17.95 -24.08
C GLY A 97 28.37 17.72 -23.35
N GLN A 98 29.21 18.74 -23.22
CA GLN A 98 30.45 18.71 -22.45
C GLN A 98 30.19 18.72 -20.94
N THR A 99 29.23 19.51 -20.44
CA THR A 99 28.79 19.49 -19.03
C THR A 99 28.10 18.19 -18.67
N GLN A 100 27.38 17.61 -19.62
CA GLN A 100 26.77 16.29 -19.49
C GLN A 100 27.86 15.18 -19.39
N GLU A 101 28.96 15.33 -20.10
CA GLU A 101 30.09 14.41 -20.11
C GLU A 101 30.94 14.55 -18.83
N ILE A 102 31.13 15.77 -18.33
CA ILE A 102 31.84 16.07 -17.06
C ILE A 102 30.99 15.62 -15.88
N LEU A 103 29.68 15.86 -15.85
CA LEU A 103 28.75 15.35 -14.85
C LEU A 103 28.64 13.81 -14.95
N LEU A 104 28.66 13.22 -16.14
CA LEU A 104 28.76 11.79 -16.35
C LEU A 104 30.09 11.24 -15.80
N GLN A 105 31.20 11.94 -15.98
CA GLN A 105 32.50 11.54 -15.43
C GLN A 105 32.57 11.72 -13.93
N GLN A 106 32.00 12.79 -13.36
CA GLN A 106 31.88 12.99 -11.89
C GLN A 106 30.90 11.98 -11.29
N GLU A 107 29.74 11.72 -11.92
CA GLU A 107 28.83 10.66 -11.51
C GLU A 107 29.45 9.26 -11.72
N MET A 108 30.26 9.04 -12.74
CA MET A 108 31.01 7.77 -12.93
C MET A 108 32.17 7.64 -11.93
N GLN A 109 32.78 8.72 -11.45
CA GLN A 109 33.77 8.68 -10.37
C GLN A 109 33.10 8.45 -9.00
N ALA A 110 31.91 8.99 -8.77
CA ALA A 110 31.05 8.66 -7.61
C ALA A 110 30.53 7.20 -7.68
N ILE A 111 30.37 6.62 -8.88
CA ILE A 111 29.99 5.21 -9.10
C ILE A 111 31.15 4.22 -8.79
N LYS A 112 32.37 4.70 -8.56
CA LYS A 112 33.49 3.84 -8.12
C LYS A 112 33.38 3.38 -6.65
N SER A 113 32.44 3.90 -5.87
CA SER A 113 32.01 3.25 -4.63
C SER A 113 30.87 2.27 -4.98
N PRO A 114 30.88 1.01 -4.46
CA PRO A 114 29.86 0.01 -4.76
C PRO A 114 28.52 0.26 -4.08
N ALA A 115 28.26 1.46 -3.63
CA ALA A 115 27.02 1.86 -3.04
C ALA A 115 26.10 2.46 -4.13
N PHE A 116 24.95 1.85 -4.32
CA PHE A 116 23.83 2.40 -5.09
C PHE A 116 23.41 3.73 -4.43
N GLU A 117 24.04 4.81 -4.82
CA GLU A 117 23.59 6.15 -4.45
C GLU A 117 22.24 6.39 -5.12
N THR A 118 21.19 6.23 -4.35
CA THR A 118 19.85 6.61 -4.76
C THR A 118 19.84 8.12 -4.93
N THR A 119 20.00 8.57 -6.19
CA THR A 119 19.73 9.98 -6.51
C THR A 119 18.32 10.30 -5.99
N SER A 120 18.23 11.32 -5.17
CA SER A 120 16.98 11.70 -4.53
C SER A 120 15.89 11.97 -5.56
N PRO A 121 14.65 11.53 -5.34
CA PRO A 121 13.56 11.88 -6.23
C PRO A 121 13.36 13.39 -6.23
N LEU A 122 12.91 13.93 -7.37
CA LEU A 122 12.55 15.34 -7.48
C LEU A 122 11.40 15.70 -6.55
N GLY A 123 11.51 16.84 -5.88
CA GLY A 123 10.40 17.41 -5.13
C GLY A 123 9.24 17.80 -6.06
N TRP A 124 8.01 17.69 -5.57
CA TRP A 124 6.84 18.11 -6.34
C TRP A 124 6.93 19.60 -6.76
N GLN A 125 7.65 20.43 -6.02
CA GLN A 125 7.87 21.85 -6.33
C GLN A 125 8.64 22.03 -7.64
N GLN A 126 9.73 21.29 -7.83
CA GLN A 126 10.54 21.32 -9.04
C GLN A 126 9.72 20.88 -10.26
N VAL A 127 9.00 19.76 -10.13
CA VAL A 127 8.10 19.27 -11.19
C VAL A 127 7.00 20.30 -11.50
N PHE A 128 6.45 20.96 -10.48
CA PHE A 128 5.45 22.01 -10.62
C PHE A 128 5.99 23.22 -11.42
N THR A 129 7.20 23.67 -11.11
CA THR A 129 7.84 24.79 -11.81
C THR A 129 7.96 24.49 -13.30
N VAL A 130 8.45 23.30 -13.66
CA VAL A 130 8.54 22.86 -15.08
C VAL A 130 7.17 22.86 -15.75
N LEU A 131 6.16 22.26 -15.13
CA LEU A 131 4.81 22.21 -15.73
C LEU A 131 4.20 23.60 -15.91
N VAL A 132 4.39 24.51 -14.96
CA VAL A 132 3.88 25.89 -15.08
C VAL A 132 4.61 26.64 -16.16
N ALA A 133 5.92 26.47 -16.31
CA ALA A 133 6.71 27.06 -17.38
C ALA A 133 6.25 26.55 -18.76
N VAL A 134 6.01 25.26 -18.90
CA VAL A 134 5.45 24.64 -20.11
C VAL A 134 4.07 25.22 -20.43
N LEU A 135 3.17 25.30 -19.44
CA LEU A 135 1.84 25.87 -19.64
C LEU A 135 1.88 27.35 -20.10
N ARG A 136 2.77 28.16 -19.53
CA ARG A 136 2.94 29.57 -19.93
C ARG A 136 3.46 29.73 -21.33
N ARG A 137 4.34 28.82 -21.78
CA ARG A 137 4.97 28.94 -23.10
C ARG A 137 4.16 28.34 -24.24
N ILE A 138 3.36 27.30 -23.92
CA ILE A 138 2.60 26.58 -24.94
C ILE A 138 1.19 27.15 -25.09
N ILE A 139 0.54 27.53 -24.01
CA ILE A 139 -0.86 27.98 -24.02
C ILE A 139 -0.91 29.51 -24.09
N PRO A 140 -1.53 30.10 -25.12
CA PRO A 140 -1.78 31.52 -25.18
C PRO A 140 -2.63 32.05 -24.02
N ASN A 141 -2.40 33.30 -23.62
CA ASN A 141 -3.10 33.91 -22.50
C ASN A 141 -4.62 34.03 -22.74
N GLU A 142 -5.02 34.20 -23.99
CA GLU A 142 -6.41 34.29 -24.43
C GLU A 142 -7.21 33.04 -24.10
N VAL A 143 -6.56 31.86 -24.12
CA VAL A 143 -7.20 30.59 -23.78
C VAL A 143 -7.58 30.56 -22.31
N TRP A 144 -6.77 31.16 -21.44
CA TRP A 144 -7.10 31.26 -20.01
C TRP A 144 -8.22 32.26 -19.75
N GLY A 145 -8.33 33.29 -20.60
CA GLY A 145 -9.27 34.39 -20.47
C GLY A 145 -8.88 35.39 -19.37
N SER A 146 -8.33 34.93 -18.28
CA SER A 146 -7.87 35.79 -17.17
C SER A 146 -6.72 35.16 -16.38
N SER A 147 -5.92 36.01 -15.72
CA SER A 147 -4.88 35.58 -14.78
C SER A 147 -5.46 34.76 -13.60
N HIS A 148 -6.71 35.03 -13.20
CA HIS A 148 -7.44 34.26 -12.20
C HIS A 148 -7.58 32.80 -12.65
N ASN A 149 -8.09 32.54 -13.84
CA ASN A 149 -8.28 31.22 -14.39
C ASN A 149 -6.95 30.44 -14.50
N PHE A 150 -5.88 31.13 -14.95
CA PHE A 150 -4.54 30.53 -14.94
C PHE A 150 -4.07 30.16 -13.51
N CYS A 151 -4.35 31.02 -12.50
CA CYS A 151 -4.04 30.69 -11.11
C CYS A 151 -4.83 29.47 -10.61
N ILE A 152 -6.09 29.31 -11.03
CA ILE A 152 -6.88 28.11 -10.72
C ILE A 152 -6.25 26.87 -11.36
N MET A 153 -5.81 26.96 -12.62
CA MET A 153 -5.09 25.87 -13.28
C MET A 153 -3.80 25.51 -12.54
N LYS A 154 -2.97 26.49 -12.14
CA LYS A 154 -1.77 26.25 -11.32
C LYS A 154 -2.09 25.51 -10.02
N ARG A 155 -3.15 25.92 -9.32
CA ARG A 155 -3.61 25.23 -8.08
C ARG A 155 -4.05 23.79 -8.38
N ALA A 156 -4.69 23.54 -9.52
CA ALA A 156 -5.09 22.19 -9.93
C ALA A 156 -3.86 21.30 -10.22
N VAL A 157 -2.87 21.82 -10.96
CA VAL A 157 -1.60 21.11 -11.22
C VAL A 157 -0.88 20.78 -9.92
N LYS A 158 -0.72 21.78 -9.01
CA LYS A 158 -0.14 21.54 -7.67
C LYS A 158 -0.88 20.43 -6.94
N LYS A 159 -2.21 20.47 -6.93
CA LYS A 159 -3.04 19.46 -6.27
C LYS A 159 -2.83 18.07 -6.87
N ILE A 160 -2.74 17.96 -8.20
CA ILE A 160 -2.49 16.69 -8.91
C ILE A 160 -1.15 16.09 -8.51
N LEU A 161 -0.08 16.90 -8.48
CA LEU A 161 1.25 16.43 -8.08
C LEU A 161 1.30 15.92 -6.62
N MET A 162 0.44 16.45 -5.77
CA MET A 162 0.32 16.03 -4.37
C MET A 162 -0.69 14.90 -4.15
N LEU A 163 -1.35 14.38 -5.19
CA LEU A 163 -2.25 13.23 -5.06
C LEU A 163 -1.47 11.95 -4.84
N GLY A 164 -2.07 11.03 -4.10
CA GLY A 164 -1.58 9.67 -3.98
C GLY A 164 -1.94 8.83 -5.22
N ARG A 165 -1.22 7.73 -5.41
CA ARG A 165 -1.41 6.80 -6.53
C ARG A 165 -2.87 6.36 -6.76
N HIS A 166 -3.63 6.21 -5.69
CA HIS A 166 -5.00 5.71 -5.73
C HIS A 166 -6.06 6.80 -5.54
N ASP A 167 -5.63 8.07 -5.48
CA ASP A 167 -6.55 9.18 -5.37
C ASP A 167 -7.09 9.55 -6.75
N LYS A 168 -8.27 10.19 -6.76
CA LYS A 168 -8.92 10.65 -7.98
C LYS A 168 -9.00 12.18 -7.98
N PHE A 169 -8.74 12.78 -9.12
CA PHE A 169 -8.98 14.19 -9.38
C PHE A 169 -10.23 14.33 -10.25
N TYR A 170 -11.11 15.27 -9.91
CA TYR A 170 -12.37 15.47 -10.59
C TYR A 170 -12.37 16.83 -11.29
N LEU A 171 -12.71 16.87 -12.57
CA LEU A 171 -12.77 18.08 -13.39
C LEU A 171 -13.74 19.12 -12.80
N GLY A 172 -14.86 18.70 -12.26
CA GLY A 172 -15.81 19.60 -11.60
C GLY A 172 -15.23 20.39 -10.41
N PHE A 173 -14.14 19.92 -9.79
CA PHE A 173 -13.43 20.68 -8.77
C PHE A 173 -12.65 21.86 -9.38
N LEU A 174 -12.05 21.66 -10.55
CA LEU A 174 -11.38 22.72 -11.31
C LEU A 174 -12.43 23.73 -11.78
N MET A 175 -13.47 23.25 -12.45
CA MET A 175 -14.49 24.10 -13.09
C MET A 175 -15.28 24.98 -12.12
N LYS A 176 -15.49 24.52 -10.87
CA LYS A 176 -16.20 25.30 -9.85
C LYS A 176 -15.61 26.69 -9.64
N ASN A 177 -14.31 26.87 -9.83
CA ASN A 177 -13.61 28.13 -9.55
C ASN A 177 -13.16 28.86 -10.84
N ILE A 178 -13.44 28.32 -12.02
CA ILE A 178 -13.16 28.96 -13.30
C ILE A 178 -14.24 29.99 -13.61
N LYS A 179 -13.81 31.19 -13.95
CA LYS A 179 -14.69 32.26 -14.46
C LYS A 179 -14.84 32.09 -15.97
N THR A 180 -15.90 31.39 -16.38
CA THR A 180 -16.16 31.10 -17.81
C THR A 180 -16.46 32.37 -18.61
N LYS A 181 -16.99 33.40 -17.98
CA LYS A 181 -17.23 34.72 -18.58
C LYS A 181 -15.93 35.42 -19.10
N ASP A 182 -14.79 35.10 -18.45
CA ASP A 182 -13.51 35.69 -18.85
C ASP A 182 -12.97 35.03 -20.14
N CYS A 183 -13.48 33.85 -20.51
CA CYS A 183 -13.10 33.13 -21.73
C CYS A 183 -13.81 33.72 -22.96
N ARG A 184 -13.36 34.87 -23.44
CA ARG A 184 -14.00 35.63 -24.54
C ARG A 184 -14.18 34.80 -25.81
N TRP A 185 -13.29 33.85 -26.09
CA TRP A 185 -13.37 32.94 -27.23
C TRP A 185 -14.57 31.97 -27.18
N ALA A 186 -15.21 31.80 -26.02
CA ALA A 186 -16.39 30.97 -25.83
C ALA A 186 -17.68 31.81 -25.69
N THR A 187 -17.62 33.11 -25.55
CA THR A 187 -18.78 33.98 -25.26
C THR A 187 -19.73 34.20 -26.43
N SER A 188 -19.30 33.87 -27.67
CA SER A 188 -20.19 33.87 -28.85
C SER A 188 -21.33 32.84 -28.76
N LEU A 189 -21.23 31.86 -27.86
CA LEU A 189 -22.25 30.88 -27.65
C LEU A 189 -23.35 31.38 -26.71
N ARG A 190 -24.62 31.26 -27.11
CA ARG A 190 -25.78 31.81 -26.36
C ARG A 190 -26.06 31.12 -25.02
N SER A 191 -25.72 29.84 -24.88
CA SER A 191 -26.07 29.07 -23.69
C SER A 191 -24.91 28.96 -22.70
N PHE A 192 -25.14 29.35 -21.44
CA PHE A 192 -24.17 29.22 -20.35
C PHE A 192 -23.72 27.78 -20.10
N SER A 193 -24.63 26.80 -20.24
CA SER A 193 -24.28 25.39 -20.07
C SER A 193 -23.35 24.88 -21.17
N VAL A 194 -23.56 25.35 -22.41
CA VAL A 194 -22.69 25.01 -23.56
C VAL A 194 -21.30 25.65 -23.39
N ILE A 195 -21.25 26.93 -23.00
CA ILE A 195 -19.99 27.62 -22.68
C ILE A 195 -19.20 26.86 -21.62
N THR A 196 -19.86 26.53 -20.50
CA THR A 196 -19.22 25.82 -19.38
C THR A 196 -18.70 24.45 -19.82
N ASN A 197 -19.45 23.72 -20.64
CA ASN A 197 -19.06 22.41 -21.14
C ASN A 197 -17.86 22.51 -22.11
N LEU A 198 -17.88 23.50 -23.01
CA LEU A 198 -16.79 23.75 -23.93
C LEU A 198 -15.49 24.11 -23.17
N VAL A 199 -15.57 25.07 -22.24
CA VAL A 199 -14.43 25.44 -21.39
C VAL A 199 -13.92 24.22 -20.61
N ALA A 200 -14.82 23.38 -20.08
CA ALA A 200 -14.42 22.16 -19.37
C ALA A 200 -13.67 21.17 -20.28
N LYS A 201 -14.12 21.00 -21.54
CA LYS A 201 -13.43 20.15 -22.53
C LYS A 201 -12.03 20.69 -22.85
N VAL A 202 -11.87 22.01 -23.02
CA VAL A 202 -10.57 22.66 -23.28
C VAL A 202 -9.62 22.42 -22.09
N TYR A 203 -10.06 22.68 -20.87
CA TYR A 203 -9.23 22.49 -19.69
C TYR A 203 -8.89 21.01 -19.45
N LEU A 204 -9.81 20.09 -19.76
CA LEU A 204 -9.55 18.65 -19.72
C LEU A 204 -8.48 18.27 -20.74
N TRP A 205 -8.56 18.81 -21.96
CA TRP A 205 -7.57 18.57 -23.01
C TRP A 205 -6.18 19.10 -22.58
N ILE A 206 -6.09 20.32 -22.04
CA ILE A 206 -4.84 20.88 -21.52
C ILE A 206 -4.24 19.94 -20.45
N MET A 207 -5.07 19.46 -19.53
CA MET A 207 -4.61 18.55 -18.49
C MET A 207 -4.11 17.21 -19.05
N THR A 208 -4.83 16.64 -20.02
CA THR A 208 -4.50 15.31 -20.56
C THR A 208 -3.38 15.35 -21.59
N GLN A 209 -3.42 16.30 -22.51
CA GLN A 209 -2.51 16.36 -23.66
C GLN A 209 -1.25 17.22 -23.40
N ILE A 210 -1.26 18.10 -22.42
CA ILE A 210 -0.10 18.91 -22.09
C ILE A 210 0.47 18.53 -20.73
N VAL A 211 -0.31 18.67 -19.65
CA VAL A 211 0.23 18.42 -18.30
C VAL A 211 0.64 16.94 -18.13
N PHE A 212 -0.26 16.00 -18.43
CA PHE A 212 0.08 14.58 -18.29
C PHE A 212 1.02 14.08 -19.37
N ALA A 213 0.97 14.62 -20.58
CA ALA A 213 1.92 14.28 -21.62
C ALA A 213 3.35 14.72 -21.24
N THR A 214 3.51 15.94 -20.74
CA THR A 214 4.79 16.45 -20.23
C THR A 214 5.29 15.61 -19.05
N LEU A 215 4.41 15.31 -18.08
CA LEU A 215 4.77 14.46 -16.95
C LEU A 215 5.29 13.09 -17.42
N ARG A 216 4.59 12.44 -18.37
CA ARG A 216 4.99 11.13 -18.91
C ARG A 216 6.22 11.24 -19.81
N GLY A 217 6.34 12.32 -20.57
CA GLY A 217 7.46 12.55 -21.47
C GLY A 217 8.77 12.78 -20.74
N SER A 218 8.76 13.57 -19.69
CA SER A 218 9.96 14.07 -19.02
C SER A 218 10.34 13.32 -17.74
N PHE A 219 9.36 12.74 -17.06
CA PHE A 219 9.59 12.11 -15.75
C PHE A 219 9.22 10.64 -15.75
N TYR A 220 10.00 9.84 -15.00
CA TYR A 220 9.59 8.51 -14.56
C TYR A 220 8.85 8.65 -13.24
N ILE A 221 7.63 8.13 -13.18
CA ILE A 221 6.76 8.24 -12.02
C ILE A 221 6.56 6.85 -11.43
N THR A 222 6.87 6.70 -10.16
CA THR A 222 6.78 5.41 -9.46
C THR A 222 6.26 5.59 -8.05
N GLU A 223 5.85 4.49 -7.41
CA GLU A 223 5.49 4.48 -6.01
C GLU A 223 6.70 4.39 -5.08
N HIS A 224 6.57 4.93 -3.88
CA HIS A 224 7.56 4.77 -2.82
C HIS A 224 7.47 3.35 -2.22
N ALA A 225 8.62 2.70 -1.97
CA ALA A 225 8.66 1.31 -1.49
C ALA A 225 7.95 1.09 -0.15
N SER A 226 8.11 2.02 0.80
CA SER A 226 7.50 1.95 2.13
C SER A 226 6.10 2.56 2.17
N CYS A 227 5.77 3.49 1.28
CA CYS A 227 4.49 4.20 1.22
C CYS A 227 3.88 4.13 -0.19
N ARG A 228 3.32 2.97 -0.52
CA ARG A 228 2.83 2.64 -1.89
C ARG A 228 1.81 3.61 -2.49
N ASN A 229 1.21 4.48 -1.70
CA ASN A 229 0.29 5.51 -2.19
C ASN A 229 1.02 6.83 -2.54
N GLN A 230 2.27 7.02 -2.11
CA GLN A 230 3.10 8.17 -2.46
C GLN A 230 3.71 7.97 -3.85
N LEU A 231 3.63 8.99 -4.70
CA LEU A 231 4.30 9.03 -5.98
C LEU A 231 5.63 9.77 -5.86
N LEU A 232 6.63 9.21 -6.50
CA LEU A 232 7.97 9.78 -6.65
C LEU A 232 8.20 10.12 -8.11
N TYR A 233 8.94 11.20 -8.34
CA TYR A 233 9.26 11.73 -9.66
C TYR A 233 10.77 11.68 -9.87
N TYR A 234 11.22 11.05 -10.92
CA TYR A 234 12.64 11.00 -11.32
C TYR A 234 12.79 11.54 -12.73
N ARG A 235 13.91 12.21 -13.06
CA ARG A 235 14.27 12.44 -14.45
C ARG A 235 14.43 11.09 -15.16
N LYS A 236 13.98 10.97 -16.41
CA LYS A 236 14.03 9.68 -17.13
C LYS A 236 15.45 9.17 -17.32
N CYS A 237 16.39 10.06 -17.66
CA CYS A 237 17.80 9.69 -17.82
C CYS A 237 18.40 9.11 -16.53
N VAL A 238 18.16 9.76 -15.39
CA VAL A 238 18.61 9.28 -14.07
C VAL A 238 18.00 7.93 -13.75
N TRP A 239 16.69 7.79 -13.94
CA TRP A 239 15.99 6.53 -13.68
C TRP A 239 16.47 5.40 -14.59
N GLN A 240 16.78 5.69 -15.86
CA GLN A 240 17.28 4.69 -16.80
C GLN A 240 18.59 4.08 -16.31
N LYS A 241 19.55 4.91 -15.86
CA LYS A 241 20.81 4.42 -15.28
C LYS A 241 20.56 3.50 -14.06
N GLN A 242 19.70 3.91 -13.14
CA GLN A 242 19.35 3.08 -11.96
C GLN A 242 18.65 1.78 -12.35
N HIS A 243 17.78 1.84 -13.34
CA HIS A 243 17.08 0.67 -13.88
C HIS A 243 18.09 -0.33 -14.49
N ASP A 244 19.00 0.16 -15.32
CA ASP A 244 19.98 -0.69 -16.02
C ASP A 244 20.99 -1.30 -15.05
N TYR A 245 21.42 -0.53 -14.03
CA TYR A 245 22.22 -1.04 -12.94
C TYR A 245 21.52 -2.18 -12.19
N ALA A 246 20.26 -1.97 -11.79
CA ALA A 246 19.49 -2.98 -11.07
C ALA A 246 19.24 -4.24 -11.92
N LEU A 247 19.02 -4.07 -13.23
CA LEU A 247 18.85 -5.18 -14.15
C LEU A 247 20.15 -5.97 -14.33
N SER A 248 21.27 -5.27 -14.54
CA SER A 248 22.60 -5.90 -14.67
C SER A 248 22.98 -6.66 -13.41
N ALA A 249 22.71 -6.12 -12.22
CA ALA A 249 22.93 -6.81 -10.97
C ALA A 249 22.14 -8.13 -10.87
N MET A 250 20.88 -8.17 -11.37
CA MET A 250 20.09 -9.40 -11.41
C MET A 250 20.61 -10.42 -12.43
N VAL A 251 21.14 -9.98 -13.56
CA VAL A 251 21.75 -10.85 -14.56
C VAL A 251 23.07 -11.41 -14.02
N ASN A 252 23.94 -10.56 -13.48
CA ASN A 252 25.24 -10.95 -12.93
C ASN A 252 25.11 -11.91 -11.72
N SER A 253 24.06 -11.74 -10.92
CA SER A 253 23.76 -12.66 -9.80
C SER A 253 23.15 -14.00 -10.25
N GLY A 254 22.91 -14.21 -11.54
CA GLY A 254 22.26 -15.42 -12.07
C GLY A 254 20.75 -15.52 -11.75
N SER A 255 20.12 -14.45 -11.26
CA SER A 255 18.68 -14.43 -11.01
C SER A 255 17.87 -14.34 -12.31
N LEU A 256 18.44 -13.66 -13.31
CA LEU A 256 17.89 -13.54 -14.66
C LEU A 256 18.91 -14.02 -15.69
N GLU A 257 18.44 -14.74 -16.69
CA GLU A 257 19.24 -15.25 -17.81
C GLU A 257 18.74 -14.66 -19.11
N LYS A 258 19.64 -14.16 -19.95
CA LYS A 258 19.29 -13.66 -21.29
C LYS A 258 18.94 -14.85 -22.19
N LEU A 259 17.82 -14.78 -22.87
CA LEU A 259 17.44 -15.79 -23.87
C LEU A 259 18.20 -15.55 -25.19
N SER A 260 18.66 -16.65 -25.84
CA SER A 260 19.17 -16.58 -27.20
C SER A 260 18.08 -16.13 -28.18
N GLN A 261 18.47 -15.57 -29.34
CA GLN A 261 17.53 -15.09 -30.34
C GLN A 261 16.56 -16.18 -30.79
N GLU A 262 17.03 -17.42 -31.02
CA GLU A 262 16.20 -18.56 -31.42
C GLU A 262 15.14 -18.90 -30.39
N LYS A 263 15.52 -18.99 -29.10
CA LYS A 263 14.59 -19.20 -28.00
C LYS A 263 13.63 -18.02 -27.83
N ALA A 264 14.11 -16.80 -28.05
CA ALA A 264 13.28 -15.60 -28.00
C ALA A 264 12.19 -15.61 -29.08
N VAL A 265 12.51 -16.02 -30.30
CA VAL A 265 11.55 -16.18 -31.40
C VAL A 265 10.51 -17.25 -31.05
N THR A 266 10.93 -18.41 -30.56
CA THR A 266 10.02 -19.49 -30.16
C THR A 266 9.05 -19.03 -29.05
N TYR A 267 9.58 -18.32 -28.02
CA TYR A 267 8.72 -17.76 -26.96
C TYR A 267 7.81 -16.64 -27.44
N SER A 268 8.22 -15.82 -28.40
CA SER A 268 7.38 -14.76 -28.98
C SER A 268 6.20 -15.36 -29.74
N HIS A 269 6.41 -16.40 -30.51
CA HIS A 269 5.35 -17.14 -31.22
C HIS A 269 4.37 -17.85 -30.27
N LEU A 270 4.87 -18.46 -29.20
CA LEU A 270 4.04 -19.10 -28.18
C LEU A 270 3.19 -18.07 -27.39
N THR A 271 3.71 -16.86 -27.19
CA THR A 271 3.04 -15.80 -26.42
C THR A 271 2.09 -14.96 -27.26
N ALA A 272 2.29 -14.85 -28.57
CA ALA A 272 1.31 -14.26 -29.48
C ALA A 272 -0.06 -14.97 -29.38
N LYS A 273 -0.07 -16.27 -29.12
CA LYS A 273 -1.28 -17.07 -28.87
C LYS A 273 -1.80 -17.00 -27.43
N LYS A 274 -1.00 -16.57 -26.42
CA LYS A 274 -1.34 -16.68 -24.99
C LYS A 274 -1.40 -15.34 -24.22
N GLY A 275 -1.15 -14.20 -24.85
CA GLY A 275 -1.16 -12.88 -24.22
C GLY A 275 0.26 -12.28 -24.05
N SER A 276 0.34 -11.00 -23.68
CA SER A 276 1.60 -10.27 -23.59
C SER A 276 2.54 -10.80 -22.50
N ILE A 277 3.83 -10.89 -22.82
CA ILE A 277 4.87 -11.23 -21.84
C ILE A 277 4.92 -10.14 -20.76
N PRO A 278 5.00 -10.52 -19.47
CA PRO A 278 5.05 -9.55 -18.38
C PRO A 278 6.36 -8.77 -18.41
N ARG A 279 6.26 -7.46 -18.19
CA ARG A 279 7.42 -6.57 -18.17
C ARG A 279 7.95 -6.40 -16.75
N ILE A 280 9.26 -6.49 -16.58
CA ILE A 280 9.92 -6.13 -15.32
C ILE A 280 9.90 -4.62 -15.13
N ARG A 281 9.65 -4.16 -13.92
CA ARG A 281 9.85 -2.78 -13.49
C ARG A 281 10.50 -2.76 -12.11
N PHE A 282 11.15 -1.67 -11.78
CA PHE A 282 11.78 -1.49 -10.49
C PHE A 282 11.06 -0.43 -9.65
N ILE A 283 11.04 -0.63 -8.34
CA ILE A 283 10.59 0.35 -7.35
C ILE A 283 11.80 0.75 -6.51
N PRO A 284 12.11 2.05 -6.37
CA PRO A 284 13.27 2.49 -5.61
C PRO A 284 13.13 2.14 -4.13
N LYS A 285 14.19 1.65 -3.54
CA LYS A 285 14.46 1.51 -2.11
C LYS A 285 15.63 2.44 -1.75
N MET A 286 15.93 2.58 -0.46
CA MET A 286 17.01 3.48 -0.02
C MET A 286 18.40 3.13 -0.60
N GLN A 287 18.74 1.86 -0.73
CA GLN A 287 20.07 1.40 -1.19
C GLN A 287 20.02 0.58 -2.48
N ASN A 288 18.83 0.21 -2.97
CA ASN A 288 18.68 -0.60 -4.17
C ASN A 288 17.28 -0.44 -4.79
N ALA A 289 16.96 -1.23 -5.80
CA ALA A 289 15.65 -1.24 -6.44
C ALA A 289 14.97 -2.61 -6.29
N ARG A 290 13.67 -2.59 -5.99
CA ARG A 290 12.86 -3.80 -5.87
C ARG A 290 12.28 -4.18 -7.22
N PRO A 291 12.60 -5.37 -7.78
CA PRO A 291 11.97 -5.84 -9.01
C PRO A 291 10.50 -6.19 -8.76
N ILE A 292 9.63 -5.74 -9.65
CA ILE A 292 8.21 -6.10 -9.67
C ILE A 292 7.87 -6.60 -11.07
N VAL A 293 7.31 -7.80 -11.11
CA VAL A 293 6.80 -8.41 -12.34
C VAL A 293 5.30 -8.64 -12.17
N PRO A 294 4.45 -7.81 -12.76
CA PRO A 294 3.00 -7.98 -12.68
C PRO A 294 2.57 -9.14 -13.57
N LEU A 295 2.54 -10.35 -13.02
CA LEU A 295 2.06 -11.54 -13.70
C LEU A 295 0.53 -11.48 -13.83
N ARG A 296 0.06 -11.01 -14.97
CA ARG A 296 -1.33 -11.12 -15.37
C ARG A 296 -1.53 -12.43 -16.10
N LYS A 297 -2.34 -13.34 -15.53
CA LYS A 297 -2.84 -14.55 -16.22
C LYS A 297 -1.75 -15.39 -16.93
N GLY A 298 -0.64 -15.69 -16.24
CA GLY A 298 0.40 -16.54 -16.82
C GLY A 298 0.00 -18.00 -16.82
N GLY A 299 -0.07 -18.63 -17.98
CA GLY A 299 0.08 -20.08 -18.23
C GLY A 299 -0.83 -21.09 -17.50
N MET A 300 -1.41 -20.72 -16.35
CA MET A 300 -2.25 -21.59 -15.52
C MET A 300 -3.69 -21.11 -15.52
N PRO A 301 -4.68 -22.02 -15.73
CA PRO A 301 -6.10 -21.67 -15.61
C PRO A 301 -6.45 -21.03 -14.27
N PRO A 302 -7.36 -20.04 -14.21
CA PRO A 302 -7.72 -19.36 -12.98
C PRO A 302 -8.19 -20.28 -11.85
N SER A 303 -8.92 -21.34 -12.17
CA SER A 303 -9.38 -22.37 -11.22
C SER A 303 -8.22 -23.14 -10.62
N LEU A 304 -7.26 -23.59 -11.44
CA LEU A 304 -6.08 -24.31 -10.99
C LEU A 304 -5.13 -23.41 -10.19
N LEU A 305 -5.01 -22.14 -10.60
CA LEU A 305 -4.23 -21.12 -9.86
C LEU A 305 -4.82 -20.88 -8.46
N TYR A 306 -6.14 -20.85 -8.35
CA TYR A 306 -6.85 -20.74 -7.08
C TYR A 306 -6.62 -21.96 -6.19
N GLN A 307 -6.78 -23.18 -6.75
CA GLN A 307 -6.50 -24.44 -6.05
C GLN A 307 -5.06 -24.51 -5.57
N ALA A 308 -4.08 -24.19 -6.44
CA ALA A 308 -2.66 -24.21 -6.11
C ALA A 308 -2.33 -23.24 -4.96
N ARG A 309 -2.93 -22.05 -4.93
CA ARG A 309 -2.72 -21.10 -3.84
C ARG A 309 -3.25 -21.63 -2.51
N ILE A 310 -4.41 -22.26 -2.49
CA ILE A 310 -4.99 -22.82 -1.26
C ILE A 310 -4.17 -24.02 -0.83
N PHE A 311 -3.83 -24.92 -1.75
CA PHE A 311 -3.01 -26.10 -1.51
C PHE A 311 -1.66 -25.74 -0.86
N LEU A 312 -0.92 -24.79 -1.43
CA LEU A 312 0.34 -24.29 -0.86
C LEU A 312 0.17 -23.70 0.56
N ASN A 313 -0.93 -22.99 0.80
CA ASN A 313 -1.20 -22.46 2.13
C ASN A 313 -1.50 -23.58 3.13
N GLU A 314 -2.16 -24.65 2.72
CA GLU A 314 -2.41 -25.83 3.57
C GLU A 314 -1.13 -26.60 3.85
N LEU A 315 -0.31 -26.86 2.83
CA LEU A 315 1.02 -27.49 3.03
C LEU A 315 1.89 -26.66 3.99
N SER A 316 1.92 -25.34 3.85
CA SER A 316 2.65 -24.46 4.74
C SER A 316 2.17 -24.53 6.19
N LYS A 317 0.92 -24.93 6.44
CA LYS A 317 0.40 -25.14 7.81
C LYS A 317 0.91 -26.44 8.41
N GLY A 318 1.24 -27.44 7.60
CA GLY A 318 1.87 -28.69 8.03
C GLY A 318 3.28 -28.49 8.61
N CYS A 319 4.01 -27.47 8.17
CA CYS A 319 5.37 -27.16 8.62
C CYS A 319 5.41 -26.41 9.97
N LYS A 320 4.58 -26.80 10.96
CA LYS A 320 4.44 -26.05 12.23
C LYS A 320 5.61 -26.18 13.20
N LYS A 321 6.43 -27.21 13.08
CA LYS A 321 7.48 -27.52 14.06
C LYS A 321 8.60 -26.47 14.14
N GLY A 322 8.83 -25.70 13.08
CA GLY A 322 9.98 -24.80 12.98
C GLY A 322 9.73 -23.37 13.48
N SER A 323 8.51 -22.85 13.41
CA SER A 323 8.19 -21.49 13.84
C SER A 323 6.70 -21.24 14.01
N PHE A 324 6.36 -20.30 14.88
CA PHE A 324 4.99 -19.77 14.96
C PHE A 324 4.76 -18.73 13.85
N LYS A 325 3.63 -18.85 13.14
CA LYS A 325 3.25 -17.90 12.11
C LYS A 325 2.74 -16.60 12.73
N ALA A 326 3.23 -15.48 12.20
CA ALA A 326 2.82 -14.13 12.60
C ALA A 326 2.41 -13.26 11.41
N LYS A 327 1.93 -13.87 10.32
CA LYS A 327 1.57 -13.21 9.06
C LYS A 327 0.41 -12.21 9.20
N ASN A 328 -0.46 -12.43 10.16
CA ASN A 328 -1.58 -11.54 10.46
C ASN A 328 -1.76 -11.37 11.98
N ALA A 329 -2.57 -10.38 12.37
CA ALA A 329 -2.77 -10.04 13.78
C ALA A 329 -3.35 -11.20 14.62
N TYR A 330 -4.17 -12.06 14.03
CA TYR A 330 -4.77 -13.20 14.71
C TYR A 330 -3.72 -14.29 14.98
N GLU A 331 -2.92 -14.65 13.98
CA GLU A 331 -1.84 -15.64 14.16
C GLU A 331 -0.82 -15.17 15.20
N LEU A 332 -0.43 -13.88 15.14
CA LEU A 332 0.47 -13.30 16.13
C LEU A 332 -0.14 -13.31 17.53
N GLN A 333 -1.43 -12.96 17.66
CA GLN A 333 -2.14 -12.99 18.95
C GLN A 333 -2.14 -14.40 19.57
N ASN A 334 -2.52 -15.39 18.79
CA ASN A 334 -2.55 -16.78 19.27
C ASN A 334 -1.16 -17.27 19.67
N ALA A 335 -0.14 -17.03 18.84
CA ALA A 335 1.23 -17.42 19.17
C ALA A 335 1.71 -16.72 20.44
N TRP A 336 1.43 -15.41 20.57
CA TRP A 336 1.85 -14.62 21.74
C TRP A 336 1.10 -15.04 23.01
N HIS A 337 -0.20 -15.28 22.92
CA HIS A 337 -1.01 -15.77 24.03
C HIS A 337 -0.48 -17.12 24.56
N MET A 338 -0.23 -18.08 23.66
CA MET A 338 0.34 -19.37 24.04
C MET A 338 1.70 -19.22 24.72
N TYR A 339 2.55 -18.36 24.18
CA TYR A 339 3.88 -18.11 24.71
C TYR A 339 3.85 -17.47 26.11
N THR A 340 3.07 -16.42 26.28
CA THR A 340 2.93 -15.72 27.56
C THR A 340 2.34 -16.62 28.63
N LYS A 341 1.33 -17.42 28.29
CA LYS A 341 0.75 -18.43 29.20
C LYS A 341 1.82 -19.41 29.67
N LYS A 342 2.65 -19.91 28.76
CA LYS A 342 3.74 -20.84 29.06
C LYS A 342 4.81 -20.20 29.96
N LEU A 343 5.23 -18.96 29.67
CA LEU A 343 6.18 -18.23 30.51
C LEU A 343 5.64 -17.95 31.91
N MET A 344 4.38 -17.56 32.02
CA MET A 344 3.76 -17.29 33.33
C MET A 344 3.66 -18.57 34.19
N ALA A 345 3.44 -19.72 33.57
CA ALA A 345 3.43 -21.01 34.27
C ALA A 345 4.82 -21.36 34.86
N THR A 346 5.92 -20.88 34.27
CA THR A 346 7.29 -21.12 34.78
C THR A 346 7.76 -20.08 35.80
N LYS A 347 6.85 -19.27 36.38
CA LYS A 347 7.18 -18.16 37.31
C LYS A 347 8.33 -17.29 36.79
N PHE A 348 8.15 -16.78 35.58
CA PHE A 348 9.10 -15.98 34.81
C PHE A 348 9.79 -14.89 35.65
N THR A 349 11.09 -15.04 35.90
CA THR A 349 11.93 -14.09 36.63
C THR A 349 13.17 -13.65 35.85
N LYS A 350 13.59 -14.43 34.84
CA LYS A 350 14.80 -14.19 34.07
C LYS A 350 14.58 -13.17 32.95
N PRO A 351 15.57 -12.36 32.59
CA PRO A 351 15.47 -11.45 31.44
C PRO A 351 15.25 -12.25 30.14
N LEU A 352 14.54 -11.63 29.19
CA LEU A 352 14.37 -12.22 27.86
C LEU A 352 15.39 -11.64 26.89
N TYR A 353 16.04 -12.55 26.19
CA TYR A 353 16.90 -12.25 25.05
C TYR A 353 16.14 -12.39 23.75
N PHE A 354 16.50 -11.61 22.75
CA PHE A 354 15.89 -11.71 21.44
C PHE A 354 16.89 -11.56 20.30
N VAL A 355 16.52 -12.16 19.15
CA VAL A 355 17.16 -11.94 17.85
C VAL A 355 16.06 -11.65 16.86
N ARG A 356 16.10 -10.47 16.24
CA ARG A 356 15.25 -10.10 15.11
C ARG A 356 16.10 -10.09 13.84
N ALA A 357 15.66 -10.76 12.80
CA ALA A 357 16.35 -10.83 11.51
C ALA A 357 15.36 -10.71 10.35
N ASP A 358 15.86 -10.25 9.19
CA ASP A 358 15.10 -10.08 7.94
C ASP A 358 15.88 -10.79 6.81
N VAL A 359 15.21 -11.59 5.99
CA VAL A 359 15.87 -12.30 4.89
C VAL A 359 16.23 -11.32 3.79
N GLN A 360 17.48 -11.41 3.31
CA GLN A 360 17.95 -10.65 2.17
C GLN A 360 17.33 -11.21 0.88
N ASP A 361 16.64 -10.36 0.15
CA ASP A 361 15.96 -10.70 -1.12
C ASP A 361 15.15 -12.01 -1.08
N ALA A 362 14.27 -12.14 -0.09
CA ALA A 362 13.53 -13.37 0.19
C ALA A 362 12.80 -13.99 -1.02
N TYR A 363 12.43 -13.22 -2.00
CA TYR A 363 11.80 -13.73 -3.23
C TYR A 363 12.80 -14.13 -4.30
N GLY A 364 13.90 -13.40 -4.44
CA GLY A 364 14.93 -13.65 -5.45
C GLY A 364 15.90 -14.76 -5.06
N SER A 365 16.01 -15.09 -3.77
CA SER A 365 16.91 -16.11 -3.28
C SER A 365 16.36 -17.54 -3.37
N ILE A 366 15.07 -17.75 -3.62
CA ILE A 366 14.45 -19.08 -3.71
C ILE A 366 15.08 -19.90 -4.83
N LEU A 367 15.68 -21.05 -4.48
CA LEU A 367 16.20 -22.02 -5.45
C LEU A 367 15.06 -22.85 -6.02
N HIS A 368 14.93 -22.89 -7.34
CA HIS A 368 13.89 -23.67 -8.02
C HIS A 368 14.03 -25.16 -7.75
N SER A 369 15.26 -25.72 -7.78
CA SER A 369 15.55 -27.12 -7.47
C SER A 369 15.05 -27.51 -6.08
N LYS A 370 15.43 -26.70 -5.07
CA LYS A 370 15.02 -26.96 -3.67
C LYS A 370 13.52 -26.80 -3.47
N LEU A 371 12.90 -25.81 -4.10
CA LEU A 371 11.45 -25.60 -4.06
C LEU A 371 10.70 -26.82 -4.63
N PHE A 372 11.17 -27.37 -5.76
CA PHE A 372 10.53 -28.54 -6.39
C PHE A 372 10.78 -29.81 -5.59
N GLU A 373 11.97 -30.00 -5.02
CA GLU A 373 12.25 -31.10 -4.09
C GLU A 373 11.27 -31.11 -2.92
N LEU A 374 11.15 -29.98 -2.22
CA LEU A 374 10.24 -29.83 -1.08
C LEU A 374 8.77 -30.07 -1.45
N LEU A 375 8.34 -29.53 -2.59
CA LEU A 375 6.97 -29.74 -3.07
C LEU A 375 6.73 -31.19 -3.46
N LYS A 376 7.68 -31.82 -4.15
CA LYS A 376 7.59 -33.21 -4.56
C LYS A 376 7.49 -34.14 -3.34
N ASN A 377 8.37 -33.97 -2.36
CA ASN A 377 8.33 -34.74 -1.11
C ASN A 377 6.99 -34.63 -0.39
N CYS A 378 6.37 -33.44 -0.40
CA CYS A 378 5.03 -33.26 0.16
C CYS A 378 3.95 -33.98 -0.66
N VAL A 379 4.04 -33.91 -2.00
CA VAL A 379 3.02 -34.47 -2.91
C VAL A 379 3.08 -35.99 -2.96
N ASP A 380 4.28 -36.57 -2.94
CA ASP A 380 4.47 -38.03 -2.98
C ASP A 380 3.93 -38.73 -1.71
N ASN A 381 3.81 -38.00 -0.60
CA ASN A 381 3.21 -38.46 0.66
C ASN A 381 1.69 -38.21 0.76
N LEU A 382 1.04 -37.75 -0.31
CA LEU A 382 -0.39 -37.45 -0.31
C LEU A 382 -1.14 -38.40 -1.25
N ALA A 383 -2.43 -38.63 -0.95
CA ALA A 383 -3.28 -39.39 -1.85
C ALA A 383 -3.40 -38.73 -3.23
N PRO A 384 -3.55 -39.52 -4.31
CA PRO A 384 -3.65 -39.02 -5.70
C PRO A 384 -4.79 -38.00 -5.90
N LYS A 385 -5.87 -38.14 -5.15
CA LYS A 385 -7.01 -37.24 -5.11
C LYS A 385 -7.25 -36.80 -3.67
N LEU A 386 -7.41 -35.52 -3.45
CA LEU A 386 -7.76 -34.91 -2.16
C LEU A 386 -8.97 -34.03 -2.33
N MET A 387 -9.68 -33.79 -1.26
CA MET A 387 -10.77 -32.83 -1.22
C MET A 387 -10.40 -31.61 -0.40
N LEU A 388 -10.71 -30.42 -0.91
CA LEU A 388 -10.64 -29.16 -0.18
C LEU A 388 -12.02 -28.83 0.35
N GLY A 389 -12.25 -29.12 1.63
CA GLY A 389 -13.46 -28.70 2.32
C GLY A 389 -13.47 -27.19 2.53
N GLN A 390 -14.64 -26.56 2.35
CA GLN A 390 -14.87 -25.14 2.55
C GLN A 390 -15.71 -24.91 3.80
N TYR A 391 -15.17 -24.21 4.77
CA TYR A 391 -15.81 -23.98 6.05
C TYR A 391 -15.89 -22.49 6.37
N ALA A 392 -16.98 -22.07 7.02
CA ALA A 392 -17.06 -20.79 7.69
C ALA A 392 -16.73 -20.97 9.18
N LEU A 393 -16.01 -20.00 9.73
CA LEU A 393 -15.77 -19.95 11.16
C LEU A 393 -17.00 -19.40 11.87
N MET A 394 -17.56 -20.14 12.81
CA MET A 394 -18.62 -19.69 13.69
C MET A 394 -18.00 -19.02 14.91
N LEU A 395 -18.42 -17.77 15.20
CA LEU A 395 -18.01 -17.06 16.40
C LEU A 395 -18.91 -17.47 17.57
N ASP A 396 -18.41 -17.36 18.81
CA ASP A 396 -19.16 -17.68 20.04
C ASP A 396 -20.50 -16.93 20.16
N THR A 397 -20.66 -15.82 19.44
CA THR A 397 -21.92 -15.08 19.36
C THR A 397 -22.96 -15.69 18.42
N GLY A 398 -22.73 -16.88 17.88
CA GLY A 398 -23.57 -17.52 16.87
C GLY A 398 -23.50 -16.88 15.47
N LYS A 399 -22.72 -15.83 15.30
CA LYS A 399 -22.54 -15.18 14.00
C LYS A 399 -21.47 -15.85 13.17
N VAL A 400 -21.81 -16.19 11.93
CA VAL A 400 -20.86 -16.75 10.97
C VAL A 400 -19.87 -15.65 10.54
N SER A 401 -18.59 -15.93 10.71
CA SER A 401 -17.54 -15.07 10.15
C SER A 401 -17.55 -15.15 8.61
N LYS A 402 -17.39 -14.02 7.94
CA LYS A 402 -17.24 -13.98 6.47
C LYS A 402 -15.92 -14.60 5.97
N LYS A 403 -15.11 -15.16 6.86
CA LYS A 403 -13.82 -15.75 6.49
C LYS A 403 -14.01 -17.22 6.15
N THR A 404 -13.78 -17.58 4.89
CA THR A 404 -13.73 -18.97 4.45
C THR A 404 -12.41 -19.61 4.88
N VAL A 405 -12.48 -20.74 5.55
CA VAL A 405 -11.35 -21.59 5.92
C VAL A 405 -11.37 -22.80 4.99
N TYR A 406 -10.20 -23.15 4.45
CA TYR A 406 -10.03 -24.34 3.62
C TYR A 406 -9.25 -25.39 4.40
N ILE A 407 -9.65 -26.64 4.26
CA ILE A 407 -9.03 -27.78 4.94
C ILE A 407 -8.87 -28.90 3.93
N LEU A 408 -7.68 -29.50 3.88
CA LEU A 408 -7.45 -30.72 3.11
C LEU A 408 -8.11 -31.88 3.84
N LEU A 409 -8.93 -32.61 3.11
CA LEU A 409 -9.63 -33.80 3.58
C LEU A 409 -9.05 -35.00 2.81
N ASP A 410 -9.00 -36.16 3.48
CA ASP A 410 -8.70 -37.43 2.87
C ASP A 410 -9.91 -37.98 2.07
N ASP A 411 -9.76 -39.17 1.50
CA ASP A 411 -10.83 -39.86 0.75
C ASP A 411 -12.06 -40.18 1.60
N LYS A 412 -11.88 -40.30 2.94
CA LYS A 412 -12.95 -40.51 3.92
C LYS A 412 -13.59 -39.21 4.41
N ARG A 413 -13.27 -38.08 3.78
CA ARG A 413 -13.68 -36.71 4.18
C ARG A 413 -13.20 -36.31 5.58
N GLN A 414 -12.20 -37.01 6.10
CA GLN A 414 -11.60 -36.62 7.37
C GLN A 414 -10.50 -35.58 7.16
N PRO A 415 -10.34 -34.61 8.07
CA PRO A 415 -9.25 -33.65 7.98
C PRO A 415 -7.90 -34.34 8.05
N THR A 416 -7.02 -34.07 7.09
CA THR A 416 -5.64 -34.59 7.07
C THR A 416 -4.78 -34.11 8.25
N ARG A 417 -5.33 -33.23 9.08
CA ARG A 417 -4.73 -32.74 10.34
C ARG A 417 -5.82 -32.45 11.37
N SER A 418 -5.48 -32.57 12.66
CA SER A 418 -6.39 -32.19 13.73
C SER A 418 -6.83 -30.73 13.58
N LEU A 419 -8.13 -30.51 13.58
CA LEU A 419 -8.74 -29.18 13.68
C LEU A 419 -8.44 -28.66 15.09
N VAL A 420 -7.66 -27.58 15.13
CA VAL A 420 -7.09 -27.06 16.37
C VAL A 420 -8.11 -26.23 17.13
N ASN A 421 -8.13 -26.42 18.42
CA ASN A 421 -8.74 -25.67 19.52
C ASN A 421 -10.26 -25.73 19.63
N GLY A 422 -10.73 -26.40 20.67
CA GLY A 422 -12.09 -26.72 21.07
C GLY A 422 -13.13 -25.59 21.21
N GLU A 423 -12.80 -24.36 20.84
CA GLU A 423 -13.68 -23.18 20.99
C GLU A 423 -14.21 -22.63 19.65
N GLU A 424 -13.63 -23.04 18.52
CA GLU A 424 -14.03 -22.53 17.20
C GLU A 424 -14.84 -23.58 16.44
N ARG A 425 -16.11 -23.35 16.21
CA ARG A 425 -16.98 -24.21 15.40
C ARG A 425 -16.83 -23.87 13.91
N LEU A 426 -16.52 -24.88 13.11
CA LEU A 426 -16.46 -24.77 11.65
C LEU A 426 -17.76 -25.31 11.06
N VAL A 427 -18.41 -24.51 10.22
CA VAL A 427 -19.61 -24.90 9.48
C VAL A 427 -19.25 -25.04 8.02
N GLU A 428 -19.57 -26.16 7.39
CA GLU A 428 -19.39 -26.38 5.96
C GLU A 428 -20.30 -25.45 5.18
N ILE A 429 -19.73 -24.75 4.19
CA ILE A 429 -20.44 -23.71 3.42
C ILE A 429 -20.51 -24.00 1.92
N GLY A 430 -19.97 -25.10 1.47
CA GLY A 430 -19.98 -25.45 0.05
C GLY A 430 -19.40 -26.84 -0.21
N SER A 431 -19.70 -27.39 -1.37
CA SER A 431 -19.17 -28.68 -1.80
C SER A 431 -17.64 -28.67 -1.82
N PRO A 432 -16.99 -29.78 -1.38
CA PRO A 432 -15.55 -29.90 -1.43
C PRO A 432 -15.02 -29.77 -2.88
N ILE A 433 -13.88 -29.12 -3.02
CA ILE A 433 -13.20 -28.98 -4.32
C ILE A 433 -12.23 -30.15 -4.45
N ILE A 434 -12.37 -30.95 -5.50
CA ILE A 434 -11.45 -32.03 -5.81
C ILE A 434 -10.11 -31.45 -6.28
N VAL A 435 -9.04 -31.88 -5.68
CA VAL A 435 -7.66 -31.45 -5.93
C VAL A 435 -6.80 -32.64 -6.29
N GLN A 436 -6.03 -32.52 -7.34
CA GLN A 436 -5.02 -33.51 -7.75
C GLN A 436 -3.63 -32.93 -7.46
N PRO A 437 -2.95 -33.37 -6.37
CA PRO A 437 -1.67 -32.81 -5.94
C PRO A 437 -0.60 -32.83 -7.03
N GLN A 438 -0.48 -33.94 -7.77
CA GLN A 438 0.49 -34.08 -8.86
C GLN A 438 0.22 -33.11 -10.02
N LYS A 439 -1.05 -32.88 -10.36
CA LYS A 439 -1.40 -31.89 -11.39
C LYS A 439 -1.06 -30.47 -10.97
N ILE A 440 -1.27 -30.12 -9.68
CA ILE A 440 -0.88 -28.83 -9.13
C ILE A 440 0.64 -28.69 -9.12
N PHE A 441 1.38 -29.71 -8.69
CA PHE A 441 2.86 -29.73 -8.69
C PHE A 441 3.41 -29.46 -10.10
N ASN A 442 2.95 -30.22 -11.11
CA ASN A 442 3.37 -30.05 -12.50
C ASN A 442 3.06 -28.64 -13.02
N ALA A 443 1.88 -28.12 -12.68
CA ALA A 443 1.50 -26.76 -13.09
C ALA A 443 2.36 -25.68 -12.41
N ILE A 444 2.71 -25.85 -11.13
CA ILE A 444 3.63 -24.93 -10.42
C ILE A 444 5.03 -25.03 -11.02
N LYS A 445 5.54 -26.25 -11.26
CA LYS A 445 6.84 -26.47 -11.86
C LYS A 445 6.93 -25.77 -13.23
N ASN A 446 5.94 -25.97 -14.09
CA ASN A 446 5.89 -25.31 -15.39
C ASN A 446 5.82 -23.79 -15.27
N LEU A 447 5.01 -23.26 -14.33
CA LEU A 447 4.87 -21.82 -14.11
C LEU A 447 6.18 -21.17 -13.66
N VAL A 448 6.94 -21.83 -12.79
CA VAL A 448 8.18 -21.30 -12.22
C VAL A 448 9.35 -21.48 -13.17
N SER A 449 9.52 -22.67 -13.78
CA SER A 449 10.67 -22.97 -14.68
C SER A 449 10.61 -22.21 -16.00
N ASN A 450 9.40 -21.98 -16.53
CA ASN A 450 9.21 -21.37 -17.85
C ASN A 450 8.81 -19.89 -17.77
N GLN A 451 9.24 -19.21 -16.71
CA GLN A 451 8.87 -17.82 -16.52
C GLN A 451 9.79 -16.90 -17.32
N VAL A 452 9.21 -16.32 -18.38
CA VAL A 452 9.86 -15.31 -19.22
C VAL A 452 9.30 -13.93 -18.93
N ILE A 453 10.16 -12.94 -18.88
CA ILE A 453 9.84 -11.52 -18.67
C ILE A 453 10.52 -10.69 -19.74
N THR A 454 10.02 -9.49 -19.98
CA THR A 454 10.62 -8.56 -20.96
C THR A 454 11.10 -7.27 -20.32
N ASN A 455 12.23 -6.76 -20.86
CA ASN A 455 12.70 -5.40 -20.64
C ASN A 455 12.95 -4.72 -22.00
N GLY A 456 12.00 -3.95 -22.48
CA GLY A 456 12.03 -3.46 -23.86
C GLY A 456 11.94 -4.62 -24.86
N SER A 457 12.92 -4.72 -25.75
CA SER A 457 13.09 -5.81 -26.72
C SER A 457 13.76 -7.05 -26.12
N LEU A 458 14.44 -6.91 -24.97
CA LEU A 458 15.18 -7.99 -24.34
C LEU A 458 14.24 -8.96 -23.65
N LEU A 459 14.36 -10.26 -23.95
CA LEU A 459 13.68 -11.35 -23.28
C LEU A 459 14.61 -12.03 -22.27
N LEU A 460 14.11 -12.23 -21.07
CA LEU A 460 14.84 -12.75 -19.94
C LEU A 460 14.06 -13.92 -19.32
N ARG A 461 14.75 -15.00 -18.97
CA ARG A 461 14.21 -16.09 -18.17
C ARG A 461 14.52 -15.83 -16.69
N VAL A 462 13.56 -16.10 -15.83
CA VAL A 462 13.78 -16.10 -14.38
C VAL A 462 14.42 -17.44 -14.02
N ALA A 463 15.74 -17.44 -13.80
CA ALA A 463 16.52 -18.64 -13.50
C ALA A 463 16.49 -19.00 -12.01
N ARG A 464 16.36 -17.99 -11.14
CA ARG A 464 16.27 -18.13 -9.69
C ARG A 464 15.24 -17.17 -9.12
N GLY A 465 14.61 -17.58 -8.03
CA GLY A 465 13.60 -16.79 -7.34
C GLY A 465 12.21 -16.89 -7.92
N VAL A 466 11.28 -16.25 -7.26
CA VAL A 466 9.89 -16.06 -7.71
C VAL A 466 9.57 -14.58 -7.78
N PRO A 467 9.06 -14.07 -8.90
CA PRO A 467 8.88 -12.64 -9.07
C PRO A 467 7.90 -12.02 -8.09
N GLN A 468 8.24 -10.88 -7.55
CA GLN A 468 7.31 -10.11 -6.72
C GLN A 468 6.18 -9.54 -7.58
N GLY A 469 4.94 -9.90 -7.23
CA GLY A 469 3.74 -9.50 -7.97
C GLY A 469 2.99 -10.66 -8.64
N GLY A 470 3.57 -11.85 -8.64
CA GLY A 470 2.90 -13.08 -9.08
C GLY A 470 1.82 -13.54 -8.10
N THR A 471 0.78 -14.18 -8.63
CA THR A 471 -0.38 -14.63 -7.80
C THR A 471 0.01 -15.72 -6.80
N LEU A 472 0.96 -16.60 -7.14
CA LEU A 472 1.46 -17.68 -6.27
C LEU A 472 2.73 -17.29 -5.50
N SER A 473 3.44 -16.24 -5.88
CA SER A 473 4.76 -15.92 -5.33
C SER A 473 4.77 -15.82 -3.81
N ALA A 474 3.76 -15.20 -3.22
CA ALA A 474 3.65 -15.09 -1.77
C ALA A 474 3.37 -16.44 -1.08
N ALA A 475 2.63 -17.35 -1.72
CA ALA A 475 2.35 -18.68 -1.18
C ALA A 475 3.57 -19.61 -1.32
N LEU A 476 4.29 -19.51 -2.44
CA LEU A 476 5.54 -20.25 -2.66
C LEU A 476 6.63 -19.81 -1.67
N CYS A 477 6.80 -18.50 -1.50
CA CYS A 477 7.73 -17.93 -0.54
C CYS A 477 7.39 -18.38 0.90
N GLU A 478 6.11 -18.34 1.28
CA GLU A 478 5.64 -18.80 2.60
C GLU A 478 5.92 -20.29 2.81
N PHE A 479 5.64 -21.14 1.81
CA PHE A 479 5.92 -22.57 1.87
C PHE A 479 7.42 -22.85 2.00
N TYR A 480 8.25 -22.20 1.17
CA TYR A 480 9.70 -22.37 1.15
C TYR A 480 10.34 -22.06 2.51
N TYR A 481 10.05 -20.89 3.08
CA TYR A 481 10.59 -20.50 4.39
C TYR A 481 9.94 -21.23 5.56
N ALA A 482 8.71 -21.70 5.43
CA ALA A 482 8.10 -22.58 6.44
C ALA A 482 8.84 -23.93 6.51
N SER A 483 9.16 -24.50 5.35
CA SER A 483 9.95 -25.74 5.25
C SER A 483 11.39 -25.55 5.77
N MET A 484 12.03 -24.42 5.41
CA MET A 484 13.35 -24.07 5.96
C MET A 484 13.31 -24.01 7.49
N CYS A 485 12.31 -23.34 8.06
CA CYS A 485 12.20 -23.27 9.51
C CYS A 485 11.96 -24.65 10.17
N ALA A 486 11.17 -25.51 9.54
CA ALA A 486 10.93 -26.86 10.04
C ALA A 486 12.22 -27.69 10.05
N ASN A 487 13.07 -27.54 9.04
CA ASN A 487 14.30 -28.31 8.91
C ASN A 487 15.44 -27.79 9.79
N HIS A 488 15.64 -26.47 9.86
CA HIS A 488 16.84 -25.88 10.48
C HIS A 488 16.59 -25.18 11.82
N PHE A 489 15.37 -24.70 12.10
CA PHE A 489 15.05 -23.91 13.29
C PHE A 489 14.14 -24.63 14.30
N SER A 490 13.65 -25.84 14.01
CA SER A 490 12.80 -26.61 14.92
C SER A 490 13.47 -26.87 16.27
N LYS A 491 14.77 -27.10 16.28
CA LYS A 491 15.60 -27.33 17.45
C LYS A 491 15.62 -26.14 18.42
N TYR A 492 15.37 -24.92 17.94
CA TYR A 492 15.34 -23.71 18.76
C TYR A 492 13.93 -23.34 19.28
N ASN A 493 12.88 -23.96 18.74
CA ASN A 493 11.50 -23.65 19.12
C ASN A 493 10.96 -24.62 20.18
N ILE A 494 11.77 -24.90 21.19
CA ILE A 494 11.53 -25.89 22.25
C ILE A 494 11.53 -25.18 23.62
N GLY A 495 10.88 -25.77 24.60
CA GLY A 495 10.87 -25.24 25.96
C GLY A 495 10.19 -23.86 26.04
N THR A 496 10.87 -22.92 26.68
CA THR A 496 10.43 -21.52 26.82
C THR A 496 10.92 -20.62 25.69
N ASN A 497 11.49 -21.20 24.63
CA ASN A 497 11.89 -20.46 23.43
C ASN A 497 10.71 -20.26 22.49
N MET A 498 10.74 -19.21 21.69
CA MET A 498 9.75 -18.96 20.66
C MET A 498 10.39 -18.32 19.42
N LEU A 499 10.15 -18.93 18.27
CA LEU A 499 10.47 -18.33 16.97
C LEU A 499 9.19 -17.89 16.26
N LEU A 500 9.01 -16.58 16.11
CA LEU A 500 7.95 -15.96 15.31
C LEU A 500 8.45 -15.68 13.91
N ARG A 501 7.64 -15.98 12.89
CA ARG A 501 7.96 -15.68 11.50
C ARG A 501 6.78 -15.05 10.77
N ALA A 502 7.06 -13.96 10.09
CA ALA A 502 6.11 -13.28 9.20
C ALA A 502 6.71 -13.16 7.80
N VAL A 503 6.63 -14.23 7.02
CA VAL A 503 7.22 -14.41 5.69
C VAL A 503 8.75 -14.36 5.76
N ASP A 504 9.36 -13.19 5.64
CA ASP A 504 10.79 -12.88 5.63
C ASP A 504 11.29 -12.24 6.96
N ASP A 505 10.39 -11.76 7.80
CA ASP A 505 10.71 -11.21 9.13
C ASP A 505 10.71 -12.31 10.19
N PHE A 506 11.79 -12.40 10.97
CA PHE A 506 11.99 -13.37 12.07
C PHE A 506 12.13 -12.64 13.40
N LEU A 507 11.56 -13.21 14.45
CA LEU A 507 11.78 -12.80 15.83
C LEU A 507 11.90 -14.03 16.72
N PHE A 508 13.11 -14.28 17.22
CA PHE A 508 13.39 -15.30 18.23
C PHE A 508 13.41 -14.67 19.62
N ILE A 509 12.85 -15.35 20.61
CA ILE A 509 12.82 -14.92 22.01
C ILE A 509 13.14 -16.12 22.89
N SER A 510 14.03 -15.93 23.88
CA SER A 510 14.47 -16.95 24.83
C SER A 510 14.80 -16.36 26.19
N GLN A 511 14.70 -17.18 27.25
CA GLN A 511 15.26 -16.90 28.57
C GLN A 511 16.76 -17.24 28.67
N SER A 512 17.28 -18.02 27.72
CA SER A 512 18.70 -18.39 27.65
C SER A 512 19.46 -17.45 26.72
N ARG A 513 20.52 -16.83 27.25
CA ARG A 513 21.46 -16.03 26.45
C ARG A 513 22.15 -16.89 25.39
N ASP A 514 22.55 -18.10 25.76
CA ASP A 514 23.29 -18.99 24.88
C ASP A 514 22.44 -19.48 23.70
N GLU A 515 21.15 -19.78 23.95
CA GLU A 515 20.22 -20.10 22.85
C GLU A 515 20.04 -18.92 21.92
N ALA A 516 19.91 -17.70 22.45
CA ALA A 516 19.82 -16.49 21.61
C ALA A 516 21.11 -16.27 20.79
N LYS A 517 22.28 -16.55 21.40
CA LYS A 517 23.59 -16.47 20.71
C LYS A 517 23.69 -17.49 19.60
N ARG A 518 23.32 -18.76 19.82
CA ARG A 518 23.29 -19.82 18.77
C ARG A 518 22.38 -19.45 17.62
N VAL A 519 21.19 -18.86 17.90
CA VAL A 519 20.29 -18.39 16.84
C VAL A 519 20.89 -17.20 16.11
N LEU A 520 21.57 -16.28 16.77
CA LEU A 520 22.27 -15.18 16.12
C LEU A 520 23.37 -15.70 15.20
N GLU A 521 24.19 -16.63 15.66
CA GLU A 521 25.22 -17.30 14.85
C GLU A 521 24.63 -17.98 13.63
N GLN A 522 23.54 -18.73 13.81
CA GLN A 522 22.81 -19.36 12.69
C GLN A 522 22.27 -18.31 11.71
N THR A 523 21.82 -17.16 12.17
CA THR A 523 21.34 -16.08 11.29
C THR A 523 22.49 -15.40 10.54
N VAL A 524 23.67 -15.30 11.13
CA VAL A 524 24.88 -14.76 10.48
C VAL A 524 25.42 -15.72 9.41
N CYS A 525 25.46 -17.02 9.71
CA CYS A 525 25.86 -18.06 8.76
C CYS A 525 24.84 -18.23 7.63
N GLY A 526 23.57 -17.95 7.90
CA GLY A 526 22.46 -18.21 6.98
C GLY A 526 22.10 -19.69 6.89
N VAL A 527 21.40 -20.06 5.81
CA VAL A 527 21.00 -21.44 5.49
C VAL A 527 21.33 -21.71 4.03
N PRO A 528 22.56 -22.24 3.75
CA PRO A 528 23.06 -22.40 2.38
C PRO A 528 22.16 -23.27 1.49
N ASP A 529 21.62 -24.39 2.02
CA ASP A 529 20.71 -25.30 1.30
C ASP A 529 19.47 -24.61 0.74
N PHE A 530 19.07 -23.52 1.39
CA PHE A 530 17.93 -22.69 0.99
C PHE A 530 18.38 -21.37 0.34
N ASN A 531 19.68 -21.19 0.07
CA ASN A 531 20.23 -19.92 -0.41
C ASN A 531 19.67 -18.74 0.39
N CYS A 532 19.53 -18.90 1.71
CA CYS A 532 18.94 -17.94 2.60
C CYS A 532 20.01 -17.22 3.41
N HIS A 533 20.21 -15.95 3.11
CA HIS A 533 21.10 -15.06 3.84
C HIS A 533 20.28 -14.01 4.59
N MET A 534 20.63 -13.75 5.85
CA MET A 534 19.97 -12.70 6.62
C MET A 534 20.64 -11.35 6.37
N ASN A 535 19.84 -10.29 6.38
CA ASN A 535 20.33 -8.94 6.22
C ASN A 535 21.00 -8.46 7.53
N ARG A 536 22.32 -8.34 7.52
CA ARG A 536 23.12 -7.95 8.69
C ARG A 536 22.73 -6.57 9.24
N GLU A 537 22.46 -5.60 8.37
CA GLU A 537 22.08 -4.23 8.78
C GLU A 537 20.70 -4.17 9.46
N LYS A 538 19.85 -5.17 9.22
CA LYS A 538 18.51 -5.26 9.82
C LYS A 538 18.42 -6.29 10.94
N THR A 539 19.51 -7.02 11.20
CA THR A 539 19.59 -7.92 12.33
C THR A 539 19.80 -7.13 13.61
N PHE A 540 18.93 -7.34 14.58
CA PHE A 540 18.88 -6.58 15.81
C PHE A 540 18.67 -7.52 17.00
N HIS A 541 19.49 -7.39 18.07
CA HIS A 541 19.46 -8.25 19.25
C HIS A 541 19.82 -7.47 20.52
N ASN A 542 19.65 -8.10 21.70
CA ASN A 542 20.04 -7.54 23.00
C ASN A 542 21.04 -8.44 23.76
N ILE A 543 21.80 -9.28 23.06
CA ILE A 543 22.71 -10.26 23.67
C ILE A 543 23.93 -9.58 24.30
N ASP A 544 24.43 -8.50 23.71
CA ASP A 544 25.65 -7.79 24.09
C ASP A 544 25.40 -6.66 25.10
N ASN A 545 24.75 -6.99 26.23
CA ASN A 545 24.48 -6.06 27.33
C ASN A 545 23.70 -4.77 26.99
N GLN A 546 23.06 -4.73 25.83
CA GLN A 546 22.20 -3.59 25.47
C GLN A 546 20.86 -3.72 26.21
N ILE A 547 20.50 -2.71 26.98
CA ILE A 547 19.25 -2.64 27.74
C ILE A 547 18.09 -2.32 26.77
N VAL A 548 17.82 -3.21 25.82
CA VAL A 548 16.72 -3.08 24.87
C VAL A 548 15.61 -4.06 25.24
N PHE A 549 14.48 -3.53 25.72
CA PHE A 549 13.30 -4.33 26.11
C PHE A 549 12.12 -4.15 25.17
N ARG A 550 12.24 -3.36 24.10
CA ARG A 550 11.15 -3.05 23.18
C ARG A 550 11.56 -3.35 21.75
N VAL A 551 10.92 -4.34 21.13
CA VAL A 551 11.24 -4.82 19.80
C VAL A 551 10.08 -4.56 18.85
N PRO A 552 10.24 -3.74 17.79
CA PRO A 552 9.20 -3.58 16.78
C PRO A 552 9.14 -4.85 15.92
N PHE A 553 7.93 -5.43 15.80
CA PHE A 553 7.68 -6.61 14.97
C PHE A 553 6.24 -6.60 14.44
N CYS A 554 6.03 -6.83 13.15
CA CYS A 554 4.70 -6.94 12.51
C CYS A 554 3.70 -5.82 12.87
N GLY A 555 4.18 -4.58 13.04
CA GLY A 555 3.34 -3.40 13.31
C GLY A 555 2.94 -3.22 14.77
N VAL A 556 3.51 -4.00 15.68
CA VAL A 556 3.44 -3.82 17.14
C VAL A 556 4.85 -3.64 17.71
N ILE A 557 4.94 -3.19 18.95
CA ILE A 557 6.16 -3.24 19.76
C ILE A 557 5.97 -4.32 20.80
N VAL A 558 6.81 -5.33 20.77
CA VAL A 558 6.89 -6.40 21.78
C VAL A 558 7.68 -5.86 22.96
N CYS A 559 7.07 -5.81 24.13
CA CYS A 559 7.74 -5.39 25.36
C CYS A 559 8.18 -6.64 26.14
N LEU A 560 9.47 -6.96 26.12
CA LEU A 560 10.03 -8.17 26.72
C LEU A 560 9.99 -8.16 28.25
N LYS A 561 10.03 -6.97 28.87
CA LYS A 561 9.98 -6.83 30.33
C LYS A 561 8.57 -7.10 30.90
N SER A 562 7.54 -6.63 30.21
CA SER A 562 6.15 -6.73 30.68
C SER A 562 5.31 -7.75 29.90
N LEU A 563 5.85 -8.36 28.86
CA LEU A 563 5.19 -9.26 27.92
C LEU A 563 3.99 -8.64 27.18
N GLN A 564 3.86 -7.31 27.18
CA GLN A 564 2.77 -6.59 26.54
C GLN A 564 3.07 -6.29 25.09
N LEU A 565 2.04 -6.26 24.27
CA LEU A 565 2.11 -5.80 22.89
C LEU A 565 1.58 -4.38 22.80
N LEU A 566 2.43 -3.46 22.31
CA LEU A 566 2.09 -2.05 22.20
C LEU A 566 1.88 -1.65 20.73
N VAL A 567 0.94 -0.74 20.48
CA VAL A 567 0.73 -0.14 19.16
C VAL A 567 2.01 0.54 18.67
N HIS A 568 2.50 0.17 17.49
CA HIS A 568 3.68 0.79 16.88
C HIS A 568 3.30 2.08 16.15
N ALA A 569 3.74 3.22 16.67
CA ALA A 569 3.38 4.55 16.17
C ALA A 569 4.51 5.24 15.35
N SER A 570 5.68 4.62 15.20
CA SER A 570 6.87 5.25 14.56
C SER A 570 6.68 5.54 13.06
N GLY A 571 5.72 4.90 12.37
CA GLY A 571 5.41 5.20 10.98
C GLY A 571 4.90 6.63 10.73
N LEU A 572 4.70 7.43 11.80
CA LEU A 572 4.38 8.86 11.71
C LEU A 572 5.63 9.73 11.51
N ALA A 573 6.80 9.29 11.99
CA ALA A 573 8.04 10.06 11.88
C ALA A 573 8.62 10.07 10.45
N ASN A 574 8.50 8.96 9.73
CA ASN A 574 9.07 8.75 8.39
C ASN A 574 8.01 8.69 7.28
N GLY A 575 6.72 8.66 7.64
CA GLY A 575 5.63 8.50 6.71
C GLY A 575 4.73 9.72 6.67
N TYR A 576 4.46 10.19 5.48
CA TYR A 576 3.47 11.21 5.29
C TYR A 576 2.09 10.63 5.67
N PRO A 577 1.43 11.07 6.75
CA PRO A 577 0.09 10.55 7.11
C PRO A 577 -0.89 10.63 5.95
N ARG A 578 -0.66 11.60 5.05
CA ARG A 578 -1.40 11.83 3.80
C ARG A 578 -1.47 10.58 2.93
N TYR A 579 -0.36 9.92 2.70
CA TYR A 579 -0.29 8.78 1.78
C TYR A 579 -0.65 7.45 2.44
N SER A 580 -0.85 7.42 3.74
CA SER A 580 -1.42 6.26 4.44
C SER A 580 -2.92 6.08 4.21
N MET A 581 -3.57 7.07 3.58
CA MET A 581 -5.02 7.10 3.33
C MET A 581 -5.29 7.36 1.85
N ARG A 582 -6.37 6.75 1.32
CA ARG A 582 -6.90 7.06 0.00
C ARG A 582 -7.97 8.13 0.14
N LEU A 583 -7.86 9.20 -0.63
CA LEU A 583 -8.83 10.29 -0.66
C LEU A 583 -9.63 10.22 -1.96
N ASN A 584 -10.80 9.61 -1.91
CA ASN A 584 -11.71 9.53 -3.06
C ASN A 584 -12.78 10.64 -3.00
N LYS A 585 -13.56 10.79 -4.07
CA LYS A 585 -14.74 11.68 -4.08
C LYS A 585 -15.74 11.21 -3.01
N PHE A 586 -16.30 12.15 -2.28
CA PHE A 586 -17.32 11.91 -1.26
C PHE A 586 -18.40 12.98 -1.38
N LYS A 587 -19.67 12.56 -1.29
CA LYS A 587 -20.81 13.46 -1.34
C LYS A 587 -20.86 14.31 -0.06
N ALA A 588 -20.69 13.68 1.11
CA ALA A 588 -20.66 14.32 2.42
C ALA A 588 -19.25 14.28 3.03
N PRO A 589 -18.46 15.38 2.96
CA PRO A 589 -17.06 15.40 3.41
C PRO A 589 -16.93 15.21 4.92
N GLY A 590 -17.85 15.72 5.72
CA GLY A 590 -17.85 15.53 7.16
C GLY A 590 -18.02 14.07 7.56
N ASP A 591 -18.97 13.37 6.94
CA ASP A 591 -19.19 11.93 7.20
C ASP A 591 -18.02 11.08 6.74
N PHE A 592 -17.42 11.43 5.61
CA PHE A 592 -16.20 10.76 5.15
C PHE A 592 -15.06 10.90 6.18
N VAL A 593 -14.81 12.11 6.68
CA VAL A 593 -13.77 12.34 7.69
C VAL A 593 -14.07 11.56 8.97
N LYS A 594 -15.33 11.58 9.44
CA LYS A 594 -15.80 10.82 10.61
C LYS A 594 -15.55 9.31 10.43
N LEU A 595 -15.99 8.75 9.30
CA LEU A 595 -15.81 7.34 9.01
C LEU A 595 -14.33 6.96 8.93
N ARG A 596 -13.51 7.76 8.26
CA ARG A 596 -12.06 7.51 8.14
C ARG A 596 -11.36 7.61 9.48
N LEU A 597 -11.66 8.61 10.29
CA LEU A 597 -11.09 8.73 11.63
C LEU A 597 -11.43 7.51 12.48
N GLN A 598 -12.68 7.08 12.48
CA GLN A 598 -13.11 5.87 13.17
C GLN A 598 -12.34 4.63 12.69
N GLN A 599 -12.27 4.41 11.37
CA GLN A 599 -11.59 3.25 10.79
C GLN A 599 -10.09 3.20 11.17
N VAL A 600 -9.38 4.33 11.06
CA VAL A 600 -7.93 4.35 11.36
C VAL A 600 -7.65 4.22 12.85
N THR A 601 -8.56 4.64 13.72
CA THR A 601 -8.46 4.47 15.17
C THR A 601 -8.70 3.02 15.56
N LEU A 602 -9.86 2.46 15.21
CA LEU A 602 -10.26 1.12 15.66
C LEU A 602 -9.42 0.01 15.01
N ALA A 603 -8.89 0.22 13.80
CA ALA A 603 -7.98 -0.73 13.17
C ALA A 603 -6.68 -0.97 13.95
N ARG A 604 -6.29 -0.08 14.85
CA ARG A 604 -5.09 -0.22 15.69
C ARG A 604 -5.38 -0.86 17.05
N LEU A 605 -6.59 -0.71 17.55
CA LEU A 605 -7.04 -1.26 18.83
C LEU A 605 -7.70 -2.63 18.60
N LYS A 606 -6.95 -3.56 18.03
CA LYS A 606 -7.39 -4.95 17.81
C LYS A 606 -7.22 -5.78 19.09
N PRO A 607 -7.87 -6.96 19.18
CA PRO A 607 -7.64 -7.89 20.27
C PRO A 607 -6.17 -8.16 20.53
N LEU A 608 -5.34 -8.27 19.49
CA LEU A 608 -3.88 -8.43 19.61
C LEU A 608 -3.20 -7.51 20.63
N VAL A 609 -3.61 -6.25 20.74
CA VAL A 609 -2.99 -5.26 21.66
C VAL A 609 -3.87 -4.94 22.87
N LEU A 610 -5.06 -5.54 22.96
CA LEU A 610 -6.03 -5.32 24.03
C LEU A 610 -6.30 -6.59 24.84
N ASP A 611 -5.72 -7.74 24.47
CA ASP A 611 -5.98 -9.02 25.11
C ASP A 611 -5.64 -8.97 26.60
N PRO A 612 -6.65 -9.18 27.49
CA PRO A 612 -6.45 -9.03 28.92
C PRO A 612 -5.51 -10.08 29.52
N SER A 613 -5.23 -11.18 28.84
CA SER A 613 -4.33 -12.23 29.33
C SER A 613 -2.88 -11.77 29.48
N TYR A 614 -2.46 -10.76 28.69
CA TYR A 614 -1.10 -10.19 28.77
C TYR A 614 -1.07 -8.66 28.76
N THR A 615 -2.20 -7.98 28.59
CA THR A 615 -2.26 -6.51 28.58
C THR A 615 -2.70 -5.98 29.94
N LYS A 616 -1.76 -5.44 30.71
CA LYS A 616 -2.02 -4.75 31.98
C LYS A 616 -2.63 -3.36 31.74
N CYS A 617 -3.19 -2.74 32.79
CA CYS A 617 -3.78 -1.39 32.74
C CYS A 617 -2.85 -0.35 32.09
N SER A 618 -1.56 -0.34 32.45
CA SER A 618 -0.57 0.58 31.86
C SER A 618 -0.38 0.38 30.36
N GLY A 619 -0.39 -0.86 29.87
CA GLY A 619 -0.32 -1.20 28.45
C GLY A 619 -1.56 -0.82 27.69
N LEU A 620 -2.74 -1.02 28.28
CA LEU A 620 -4.01 -0.60 27.72
C LEU A 620 -4.01 0.94 27.49
N ILE A 621 -3.66 1.70 28.54
CA ILE A 621 -3.55 3.16 28.46
C ILE A 621 -2.54 3.58 27.40
N ALA A 622 -1.34 2.96 27.37
CA ALA A 622 -0.34 3.25 26.35
C ALA A 622 -0.83 2.96 24.93
N ASN A 623 -1.60 1.89 24.72
CA ASN A 623 -2.17 1.54 23.42
C ASN A 623 -3.25 2.52 22.97
N VAL A 624 -4.13 2.91 23.88
CA VAL A 624 -5.16 3.91 23.61
C VAL A 624 -4.54 5.27 23.29
N TRP A 625 -3.55 5.71 24.06
CA TRP A 625 -2.80 6.95 23.81
C TRP A 625 -2.12 6.96 22.45
N ARG A 626 -1.37 5.92 22.11
CA ARG A 626 -0.70 5.76 20.81
C ARG A 626 -1.68 5.74 19.65
N SER A 627 -2.83 5.11 19.85
CA SER A 627 -3.92 5.15 18.86
C SER A 627 -4.47 6.57 18.67
N GLY A 628 -4.60 7.34 19.75
CA GLY A 628 -4.97 8.75 19.74
C GLY A 628 -3.98 9.62 18.96
N ILE A 629 -2.68 9.46 19.19
CA ILE A 629 -1.58 10.14 18.44
C ILE A 629 -1.73 9.85 16.94
N MET A 630 -1.87 8.57 16.58
CA MET A 630 -1.99 8.18 15.17
C MET A 630 -3.28 8.69 14.51
N ALA A 631 -4.36 8.74 15.27
CA ALA A 631 -5.63 9.32 14.84
C ALA A 631 -5.50 10.82 14.62
N GLY A 632 -4.83 11.53 15.54
CA GLY A 632 -4.56 12.96 15.45
C GLY A 632 -3.80 13.37 14.19
N ALA A 633 -2.71 12.67 13.86
CA ALA A 633 -1.93 12.92 12.65
C ALA A 633 -2.77 12.76 11.37
N ARG A 634 -3.60 11.73 11.33
CA ARG A 634 -4.49 11.50 10.19
C ARG A 634 -5.66 12.50 10.15
N LEU A 635 -6.19 12.89 11.30
CA LEU A 635 -7.22 13.91 11.40
C LEU A 635 -6.71 15.24 10.82
N ILE A 636 -5.54 15.71 11.22
CA ILE A 636 -4.94 16.94 10.70
C ILE A 636 -4.84 16.87 9.16
N THR A 637 -4.39 15.75 8.64
CA THR A 637 -4.32 15.52 7.20
C THR A 637 -5.70 15.56 6.53
N LEU A 638 -6.71 14.95 7.14
CA LEU A 638 -8.09 14.97 6.62
C LEU A 638 -8.69 16.38 6.67
N LEU A 639 -8.42 17.13 7.73
CA LEU A 639 -8.83 18.54 7.83
C LEU A 639 -8.23 19.36 6.70
N HIS A 640 -6.94 19.25 6.50
CA HIS A 640 -6.20 19.99 5.47
C HIS A 640 -6.58 19.59 4.03
N CYS A 641 -6.68 18.29 3.75
CA CYS A 641 -6.90 17.79 2.38
C CYS A 641 -8.38 17.70 1.98
N VAL A 642 -9.30 17.58 2.94
CA VAL A 642 -10.71 17.29 2.68
C VAL A 642 -11.63 18.43 3.05
N LEU A 643 -11.54 18.97 4.25
CA LEU A 643 -12.47 19.98 4.75
C LEU A 643 -12.02 21.40 4.38
N SER A 644 -10.78 21.78 4.70
CA SER A 644 -10.26 23.13 4.45
C SER A 644 -10.40 23.61 2.99
N PRO A 645 -10.18 22.78 1.95
CA PRO A 645 -10.34 23.24 0.57
C PRO A 645 -11.78 23.58 0.15
N ARG A 646 -12.75 23.35 1.02
CA ARG A 646 -14.18 23.57 0.76
C ARG A 646 -14.78 24.77 1.48
N GLY A 647 -13.99 25.43 2.32
CA GLY A 647 -14.40 26.58 3.12
C GLY A 647 -13.99 26.45 4.58
N PRO A 648 -14.49 27.33 5.45
CA PRO A 648 -14.18 27.31 6.86
C PRO A 648 -14.61 26.01 7.51
N VAL A 649 -13.72 25.45 8.33
CA VAL A 649 -13.96 24.18 9.00
C VAL A 649 -14.77 24.40 10.27
N ASN A 650 -15.89 23.73 10.41
CA ASN A 650 -16.67 23.75 11.65
C ASN A 650 -15.92 23.02 12.78
N THR A 651 -15.28 23.81 13.63
CA THR A 651 -14.37 23.31 14.70
C THR A 651 -15.12 22.57 15.81
N LYS A 652 -16.38 22.98 16.11
CA LYS A 652 -17.25 22.29 17.08
C LYS A 652 -17.61 20.90 16.57
N PHE A 653 -18.01 20.79 15.30
CA PHE A 653 -18.30 19.50 14.66
C PHE A 653 -17.11 18.56 14.73
N VAL A 654 -15.90 19.03 14.43
CA VAL A 654 -14.68 18.21 14.46
C VAL A 654 -14.38 17.75 15.88
N ALA A 655 -14.47 18.61 16.87
CA ALA A 655 -14.27 18.24 18.27
C ALA A 655 -15.28 17.17 18.73
N CYS A 656 -16.58 17.37 18.44
CA CYS A 656 -17.63 16.37 18.72
C CYS A 656 -17.36 15.03 18.02
N MET A 657 -16.85 15.05 16.79
CA MET A 657 -16.50 13.85 16.04
C MET A 657 -15.38 13.07 16.73
N VAL A 658 -14.31 13.74 17.19
CA VAL A 658 -13.20 13.11 17.93
C VAL A 658 -13.72 12.44 19.19
N ILE A 659 -14.54 13.15 19.98
CA ILE A 659 -15.15 12.64 21.21
C ILE A 659 -16.04 11.41 20.93
N LYS A 660 -16.88 11.47 19.89
CA LYS A 660 -17.72 10.33 19.47
C LYS A 660 -16.89 9.10 19.06
N VAL A 661 -15.72 9.31 18.44
CA VAL A 661 -14.79 8.21 18.15
C VAL A 661 -14.17 7.68 19.44
N GLY A 662 -13.86 8.53 20.41
CA GLY A 662 -13.40 8.13 21.74
C GLY A 662 -14.37 7.19 22.46
N TYR A 663 -15.68 7.48 22.46
CA TYR A 663 -16.69 6.56 22.99
C TYR A 663 -16.75 5.23 22.24
N LYS A 664 -16.44 5.20 20.94
CA LYS A 664 -16.30 3.92 20.20
C LYS A 664 -15.05 3.15 20.62
N VAL A 665 -13.98 3.85 21.01
CA VAL A 665 -12.79 3.21 21.60
C VAL A 665 -13.16 2.56 22.93
N CYS A 666 -13.88 3.23 23.82
CA CYS A 666 -14.36 2.63 25.08
C CYS A 666 -15.17 1.35 24.83
N ARG A 667 -16.14 1.40 23.90
CA ARG A 667 -16.93 0.21 23.53
C ARG A 667 -16.06 -0.92 22.95
N GLN A 668 -15.07 -0.61 22.14
CA GLN A 668 -14.14 -1.60 21.56
C GLN A 668 -13.35 -2.28 22.67
N VAL A 669 -12.78 -1.52 23.61
CA VAL A 669 -12.03 -2.05 24.75
C VAL A 669 -12.93 -2.96 25.59
N LYS A 670 -14.11 -2.49 26.02
CA LYS A 670 -15.08 -3.29 26.78
C LYS A 670 -15.47 -4.59 26.06
N SER A 671 -15.69 -4.51 24.75
CA SER A 671 -16.03 -5.70 23.95
C SER A 671 -14.91 -6.75 23.91
N VAL A 672 -13.65 -6.33 23.93
CA VAL A 672 -12.52 -7.27 23.97
C VAL A 672 -12.40 -7.90 25.34
N PHE A 673 -12.49 -7.13 26.42
CA PHE A 673 -12.41 -7.62 27.79
C PHE A 673 -13.56 -8.57 28.12
N LYS A 674 -14.80 -8.22 27.71
CA LYS A 674 -15.97 -9.10 27.88
C LYS A 674 -15.78 -10.46 27.18
N ARG A 675 -15.20 -10.49 25.97
CA ARG A 675 -14.88 -11.74 25.27
C ARG A 675 -13.79 -12.56 25.93
N GLY A 676 -12.87 -11.93 26.65
CA GLY A 676 -11.85 -12.59 27.45
C GLY A 676 -12.32 -12.98 28.85
N ASN A 677 -13.62 -12.84 29.16
CA ASN A 677 -14.20 -13.09 30.49
C ASN A 677 -13.48 -12.36 31.63
N VAL A 678 -12.94 -11.17 31.35
CA VAL A 678 -12.23 -10.34 32.34
C VAL A 678 -12.98 -9.03 32.53
N ASN A 679 -13.22 -8.67 33.79
CA ASN A 679 -13.80 -7.39 34.14
C ASN A 679 -12.80 -6.25 33.92
N LEU A 680 -13.21 -5.22 33.19
CA LEU A 680 -12.41 -4.04 32.97
C LEU A 680 -12.49 -3.12 34.21
N THR A 681 -11.37 -2.94 34.88
CA THR A 681 -11.27 -2.10 36.09
C THR A 681 -11.10 -0.61 35.78
N ILE A 682 -10.82 -0.26 34.53
CA ILE A 682 -10.56 1.14 34.10
C ILE A 682 -11.87 1.79 33.66
N PRO A 683 -12.24 2.97 34.26
CA PRO A 683 -13.42 3.74 33.86
C PRO A 683 -13.35 4.24 32.41
N ASP A 684 -14.50 4.44 31.80
CA ASP A 684 -14.61 5.00 30.44
C ASP A 684 -13.98 6.38 30.31
N GLU A 685 -14.08 7.18 31.35
CA GLU A 685 -13.52 8.51 31.45
C GLU A 685 -12.00 8.49 31.24
N VAL A 686 -11.31 7.55 31.87
CA VAL A 686 -9.83 7.39 31.74
C VAL A 686 -9.46 7.02 30.30
N ILE A 687 -10.19 6.05 29.70
CA ILE A 687 -9.97 5.64 28.32
C ILE A 687 -10.23 6.81 27.35
N LEU A 688 -11.31 7.54 27.58
CA LEU A 688 -11.72 8.67 26.75
C LEU A 688 -10.71 9.83 26.81
N ILE A 689 -10.29 10.20 28.04
CA ILE A 689 -9.26 11.23 28.26
C ILE A 689 -7.96 10.82 27.59
N THR A 690 -7.55 9.58 27.76
CA THR A 690 -6.32 9.05 27.16
C THR A 690 -6.35 9.16 25.63
N TYR A 691 -7.45 8.75 25.01
CA TYR A 691 -7.57 8.83 23.54
C TYR A 691 -7.58 10.28 23.05
N VAL A 692 -8.41 11.14 23.63
CA VAL A 692 -8.53 12.55 23.24
C VAL A 692 -7.23 13.29 23.52
N GLY A 693 -6.58 13.00 24.65
CA GLY A 693 -5.26 13.52 25.00
C GLY A 693 -4.19 13.21 23.95
N GLY A 694 -4.15 11.97 23.47
CA GLY A 694 -3.25 11.58 22.38
C GLY A 694 -3.51 12.36 21.08
N VAL A 695 -4.78 12.62 20.74
CA VAL A 695 -5.14 13.47 19.59
C VAL A 695 -4.66 14.90 19.80
N CYS A 696 -4.86 15.48 21.00
CA CYS A 696 -4.42 16.83 21.34
C CYS A 696 -2.89 16.99 21.28
N THR A 697 -2.13 16.00 21.77
CA THR A 697 -0.67 16.00 21.69
C THR A 697 -0.21 16.12 20.24
N MET A 698 -0.84 15.38 19.34
CA MET A 698 -0.48 15.43 17.91
C MET A 698 -0.85 16.76 17.24
N MET A 699 -1.91 17.42 17.68
CA MET A 699 -2.28 18.76 17.17
C MET A 699 -1.29 19.87 17.50
N LYS A 700 -0.42 19.66 18.50
CA LYS A 700 0.67 20.57 18.85
C LYS A 700 1.97 20.28 18.09
N TRP A 701 2.06 19.16 17.35
CA TRP A 701 3.29 18.76 16.68
C TRP A 701 3.81 19.87 15.73
N PRO A 702 5.09 20.29 15.84
CA PRO A 702 5.59 21.49 15.16
C PRO A 702 5.44 21.45 13.65
N SER A 703 5.68 20.31 13.01
CA SER A 703 5.69 20.14 11.56
C SER A 703 4.30 19.97 10.93
N LEU A 704 3.22 19.94 11.72
CA LEU A 704 1.86 19.75 11.21
C LEU A 704 1.05 21.06 11.19
N PRO A 705 0.09 21.20 10.26
CA PRO A 705 -0.81 22.36 10.24
C PRO A 705 -1.54 22.56 11.58
N LYS A 706 -1.60 23.79 12.07
CA LYS A 706 -2.19 24.12 13.36
C LYS A 706 -3.70 24.32 13.27
N TRP A 707 -4.41 23.81 14.28
CA TRP A 707 -5.86 23.92 14.42
C TRP A 707 -6.22 24.37 15.86
N PRO A 708 -5.91 25.62 16.24
CA PRO A 708 -5.99 26.06 17.64
C PRO A 708 -7.40 25.97 18.22
N SER A 709 -8.42 26.38 17.49
CA SER A 709 -9.82 26.34 17.94
C SER A 709 -10.33 24.90 18.20
N ILE A 710 -9.94 23.92 17.37
CA ILE A 710 -10.28 22.52 17.61
C ILE A 710 -9.58 22.01 18.86
N HIS A 711 -8.27 22.31 19.00
CA HIS A 711 -7.48 21.94 20.15
C HIS A 711 -8.06 22.55 21.46
N THR A 712 -8.46 23.83 21.45
CA THR A 712 -9.11 24.49 22.60
C THR A 712 -10.42 23.81 22.97
N ASN A 713 -11.27 23.47 22.01
CA ASN A 713 -12.52 22.76 22.26
C ASN A 713 -12.29 21.37 22.89
N LEU A 714 -11.28 20.64 22.42
CA LEU A 714 -10.91 19.35 23.01
C LEU A 714 -10.31 19.51 24.40
N LYS A 715 -9.50 20.54 24.66
CA LYS A 715 -8.96 20.84 26.01
C LYS A 715 -10.10 21.16 27.00
N LYS A 716 -11.09 21.96 26.60
CA LYS A 716 -12.26 22.25 27.46
C LYS A 716 -12.99 20.95 27.82
N PHE A 717 -13.14 20.03 26.87
CA PHE A 717 -13.71 18.71 27.13
C PHE A 717 -12.86 17.89 28.10
N LEU A 718 -11.54 17.81 27.90
CA LEU A 718 -10.61 17.08 28.80
C LEU A 718 -10.67 17.60 30.23
N LYS A 719 -10.68 18.94 30.44
CA LYS A 719 -10.81 19.53 31.78
C LYS A 719 -12.08 19.09 32.50
N ARG A 720 -13.23 19.06 31.81
CA ARG A 720 -14.51 18.59 32.38
C ARG A 720 -14.51 17.11 32.72
N MET A 721 -13.87 16.29 31.88
CA MET A 721 -13.80 14.84 32.11
C MET A 721 -12.82 14.49 33.23
N LEU A 722 -11.75 15.25 33.41
CA LEU A 722 -10.75 15.00 34.43
C LEU A 722 -11.32 15.06 35.85
N VAL A 723 -12.29 15.95 36.09
CA VAL A 723 -13.01 16.07 37.38
C VAL A 723 -13.80 14.79 37.73
N ARG A 724 -14.19 14.02 36.72
CA ARG A 724 -14.96 12.76 36.88
C ARG A 724 -14.09 11.53 37.13
N VAL A 725 -12.75 11.68 37.01
CA VAL A 725 -11.82 10.55 37.21
C VAL A 725 -11.51 10.39 38.68
N PRO A 726 -11.69 9.20 39.27
CA PRO A 726 -11.31 8.94 40.63
C PRO A 726 -9.83 9.24 40.90
N SER A 727 -9.50 9.80 42.07
CA SER A 727 -8.15 10.26 42.39
C SER A 727 -7.09 9.15 42.26
N ASN A 728 -7.43 7.93 42.66
CA ASN A 728 -6.55 6.74 42.54
C ASN A 728 -6.27 6.34 41.08
N MET A 729 -7.10 6.79 40.12
CA MET A 729 -6.93 6.49 38.69
C MET A 729 -6.25 7.62 37.92
N GLN A 730 -6.08 8.78 38.51
CA GLN A 730 -5.41 9.92 37.85
C GLN A 730 -3.94 9.63 37.54
N MET A 731 -3.27 8.82 38.34
CA MET A 731 -1.89 8.38 38.11
C MET A 731 -1.72 7.56 36.82
N LEU A 732 -2.78 6.94 36.32
CA LEU A 732 -2.75 6.16 35.08
C LEU A 732 -2.79 7.05 33.84
N LEU A 733 -3.21 8.29 33.98
CA LEU A 733 -3.28 9.21 32.84
C LEU A 733 -1.87 9.55 32.37
N PRO A 734 -1.62 9.45 31.05
CA PRO A 734 -0.35 9.92 30.51
C PRO A 734 -0.18 11.41 30.84
N THR A 735 1.02 11.81 31.21
CA THR A 735 1.37 13.22 31.42
C THR A 735 1.04 13.99 30.15
N ILE A 736 -0.14 14.63 30.15
CA ILE A 736 -0.50 15.55 29.08
C ILE A 736 0.48 16.71 29.26
N PRO A 737 1.35 17.02 28.28
CA PRO A 737 2.28 18.13 28.44
C PRO A 737 1.50 19.37 28.87
N GLN A 738 1.60 19.71 30.13
CA GLN A 738 1.15 20.99 30.63
C GLN A 738 2.10 22.02 30.01
N THR A 739 1.67 22.58 28.90
CA THR A 739 2.33 23.77 28.38
C THR A 739 1.61 24.95 28.94
N THR A 740 2.32 25.66 29.80
CA THR A 740 2.13 27.08 30.08
C THR A 740 1.70 27.87 28.85
#